data_bc82622e675dadb8b08861873191937f
#
_entry.id   bc82622e675dadb8b08861873191937f
#
_cell.length_a   1.000
_cell.length_b   1.000
_cell.length_c   1.000
_cell.angle_alpha   90.00
_cell.angle_beta   90.00
_cell.angle_gamma   90.00
#
_symmetry.space_group_name_H-M   'P 1'
#
loop_
_entity.id
_entity.type
_entity.pdbx_description
1 polymer ?
#
loop_
_entity_poly.entity_id
_entity_poly.type
_entity_poly.pdbx_seq_one_letter_code
_entity_poly.pdbx_strand_id
1 'polypeptide(L)'
;LRRFYELVCRPDEPILQDELPLADGTDFSQNLFYRQPVSDATQGVWLFDAMPHRVIVVDQLNKAPLTGHFTGETLKGDGLNALFDRMPEDTLLCITMVVTPQDMLEGHLQQLSKKAVGDTQASIHTREDVATVRRLIGREHKLYRGSIALFVRGRDHTQLEERCITLSNVLLGAGLVPVEPQNEVGPLNSYLRWLPCNFDPNEKRALEWYTQMMFAQHIANLSPIWGRTTGTGHPGFTLFNRGGAPLTFDPFNKLDRQMNAHGFIFGPTGSGKSASLTNLISQMLAMYLPRMFVAEAGNSFGLLADFAKRFGLSVHRVRLAPGSGVSLAPYADAIKLVESPDQVKVLDAEDIEASDSVQGSKADLEDDQRDILGEMEIVARLMITGGEEKEDARLTRADRSAIRQAILAAARTCAAANRTVLTQDVRDALYQASRSDGSAPERRARLAEMAEAMQMFCMGADGEMFNREGTPWPEADLTVVDFATYAREGYAAQLGIAYISLLNTVNNIAERDQFKGRPIVKITDEGHIITKHPLLLPYAMKITKMWRKLGAWFWLATQNIDDIPASGAPMLNMIEWWLCLNMPPDEVEKISRFRELSPAQKSMMLSARKESGKFTEGVLLAKGKEYLFRVVPPSLYLALAMTENEEKNQRYNIMQATGCDELEAALQVAADLDKARGLPPFPIIFPDQPAVECQDE
;
A
#
# COMPACT_ATOMS: atom_id res chain seq x y z
N LEU A 1 -35.69 4.03 -0.50
CA LEU A 1 -36.60 2.87 -0.57
C LEU A 1 -36.31 2.04 -1.83
N ARG A 2 -36.26 2.64 -3.04
CA ARG A 2 -35.92 1.95 -4.28
C ARG A 2 -34.58 1.21 -4.16
N ARG A 3 -33.52 1.87 -3.69
CA ARG A 3 -32.19 1.25 -3.51
C ARG A 3 -32.20 0.10 -2.50
N PHE A 4 -32.98 0.23 -1.44
CA PHE A 4 -33.19 -0.85 -0.48
C PHE A 4 -33.84 -2.06 -1.17
N TYR A 5 -34.83 -1.81 -1.99
CA TYR A 5 -35.55 -2.86 -2.72
C TYR A 5 -34.69 -3.54 -3.78
N GLU A 6 -33.89 -2.78 -4.52
CA GLU A 6 -32.92 -3.30 -5.48
C GLU A 6 -31.92 -4.23 -4.78
N LEU A 7 -31.39 -3.81 -3.62
CA LEU A 7 -30.45 -4.63 -2.85
C LEU A 7 -31.07 -5.89 -2.27
N VAL A 8 -32.32 -5.84 -1.83
CA VAL A 8 -33.00 -6.97 -1.20
C VAL A 8 -33.58 -7.93 -2.22
N CYS A 9 -34.21 -7.41 -3.27
CA CYS A 9 -35.03 -8.21 -4.17
C CYS A 9 -34.35 -8.56 -5.50
N ARG A 10 -33.38 -7.78 -5.96
CA ARG A 10 -32.75 -7.95 -7.28
C ARG A 10 -31.26 -7.59 -7.31
N PRO A 11 -30.44 -8.21 -6.54
CA PRO A 11 -29.02 -7.84 -6.52
C PRO A 11 -28.24 -8.32 -7.74
N ASP A 12 -28.71 -9.36 -8.41
CA ASP A 12 -28.04 -9.97 -9.57
C ASP A 12 -28.53 -9.41 -10.93
N GLU A 13 -29.56 -8.58 -10.92
CA GLU A 13 -30.09 -7.91 -12.10
C GLU A 13 -29.95 -6.39 -11.92
N PRO A 14 -28.96 -5.74 -12.54
CA PRO A 14 -28.89 -4.28 -12.55
C PRO A 14 -30.15 -3.74 -13.26
N ILE A 15 -30.94 -2.96 -12.55
CA ILE A 15 -32.03 -2.22 -13.19
C ILE A 15 -31.37 -1.10 -13.99
N LEU A 16 -31.33 -1.23 -15.29
CA LEU A 16 -30.93 -0.16 -16.19
C LEU A 16 -31.90 1.01 -15.96
N GLN A 17 -31.36 2.20 -15.72
CA GLN A 17 -32.17 3.40 -15.40
C GLN A 17 -33.22 3.71 -16.46
N ASP A 18 -33.01 3.26 -17.67
CA ASP A 18 -33.87 3.52 -18.84
C ASP A 18 -35.04 2.52 -19.00
N GLU A 19 -35.03 1.40 -18.26
CA GLU A 19 -36.07 0.36 -18.37
C GLU A 19 -37.24 0.51 -17.40
N LEU A 20 -37.24 1.49 -16.52
CA LEU A 20 -38.37 1.82 -15.68
C LEU A 20 -39.05 3.10 -16.19
N PRO A 21 -39.93 3.00 -17.16
CA PRO A 21 -40.86 4.07 -17.35
C PRO A 21 -41.67 4.19 -16.06
N LEU A 22 -41.45 5.25 -15.29
CA LEU A 22 -42.43 5.72 -14.35
C LEU A 22 -43.65 6.11 -15.20
N ALA A 23 -44.48 5.12 -15.59
CA ALA A 23 -45.66 5.36 -16.31
C ALA A 23 -46.57 6.20 -15.41
N ASP A 24 -46.90 7.40 -15.85
CA ASP A 24 -47.86 8.26 -15.16
C ASP A 24 -49.09 7.43 -14.82
N GLY A 25 -49.39 7.30 -13.52
CA GLY A 25 -50.58 6.64 -13.02
C GLY A 25 -50.39 5.18 -12.53
N THR A 26 -49.19 4.60 -12.56
CA THR A 26 -48.95 3.30 -11.90
C THR A 26 -48.48 3.49 -10.44
N ASP A 27 -48.95 2.62 -9.56
CA ASP A 27 -48.47 2.60 -8.17
C ASP A 27 -46.99 2.26 -8.17
N PHE A 28 -46.19 2.96 -7.34
CA PHE A 28 -44.79 2.72 -7.16
C PHE A 28 -44.46 1.22 -6.85
N SER A 29 -45.35 0.58 -6.10
CA SER A 29 -45.21 -0.86 -5.79
C SER A 29 -45.25 -1.77 -7.02
N GLN A 30 -45.98 -1.41 -8.06
CA GLN A 30 -46.09 -2.17 -9.31
C GLN A 30 -44.81 -2.17 -10.13
N ASN A 31 -43.96 -1.14 -9.92
CA ASN A 31 -42.68 -1.01 -10.60
C ASN A 31 -41.50 -1.65 -9.83
N LEU A 32 -41.74 -2.21 -8.64
CA LEU A 32 -40.67 -2.78 -7.79
C LEU A 32 -40.44 -4.26 -8.04
N PHE A 33 -41.41 -4.99 -8.53
CA PHE A 33 -41.36 -6.45 -8.69
C PHE A 33 -41.71 -6.88 -10.12
N TYR A 34 -41.00 -7.87 -10.63
CA TYR A 34 -41.37 -8.54 -11.86
C TYR A 34 -42.52 -9.50 -11.63
N ARG A 35 -42.59 -10.12 -10.46
CA ARG A 35 -43.64 -11.05 -10.04
C ARG A 35 -44.21 -10.62 -8.70
N GLN A 36 -45.49 -10.90 -8.51
CA GLN A 36 -46.13 -10.65 -7.23
C GLN A 36 -45.41 -11.42 -6.12
N PRO A 37 -45.06 -10.75 -4.98
CA PRO A 37 -44.51 -11.43 -3.82
C PRO A 37 -45.42 -12.53 -3.32
N VAL A 38 -44.84 -13.69 -2.98
CA VAL A 38 -45.57 -14.87 -2.46
C VAL A 38 -45.02 -15.22 -1.10
N SER A 39 -45.94 -15.56 -0.17
CA SER A 39 -45.55 -16.05 1.15
C SER A 39 -45.58 -17.59 1.17
N ASP A 40 -44.54 -18.19 1.72
CA ASP A 40 -44.51 -19.61 2.06
C ASP A 40 -44.61 -19.75 3.60
N ALA A 41 -45.80 -20.02 4.10
CA ALA A 41 -46.06 -20.19 5.52
C ALA A 41 -45.40 -21.44 6.10
N THR A 42 -45.16 -22.47 5.27
CA THR A 42 -44.57 -23.74 5.69
C THR A 42 -43.09 -23.56 6.04
N GLN A 43 -42.39 -22.79 5.21
CA GLN A 43 -40.97 -22.47 5.39
C GLN A 43 -40.74 -21.15 6.16
N GLY A 44 -41.79 -20.38 6.40
CA GLY A 44 -41.70 -19.08 7.09
C GLY A 44 -40.89 -18.02 6.31
N VAL A 45 -41.01 -18.02 4.98
CA VAL A 45 -40.24 -17.14 4.10
C VAL A 45 -41.15 -16.35 3.16
N TRP A 46 -40.66 -15.19 2.74
CA TRP A 46 -41.22 -14.44 1.62
C TRP A 46 -40.41 -14.75 0.35
N LEU A 47 -41.10 -14.96 -0.75
CA LEU A 47 -40.53 -15.13 -2.09
C LEU A 47 -40.70 -13.79 -2.86
N PHE A 48 -39.62 -13.14 -3.16
CA PHE A 48 -39.58 -11.97 -4.03
C PHE A 48 -38.86 -12.38 -5.32
N ASP A 49 -39.56 -12.29 -6.46
CA ASP A 49 -39.08 -12.77 -7.75
C ASP A 49 -38.48 -14.20 -7.71
N ALA A 50 -39.12 -15.07 -6.95
CA ALA A 50 -38.76 -16.48 -6.67
C ALA A 50 -37.58 -16.70 -5.68
N MET A 51 -36.92 -15.64 -5.20
CA MET A 51 -35.87 -15.76 -4.19
C MET A 51 -36.46 -15.78 -2.77
N PRO A 52 -36.08 -16.75 -1.92
CA PRO A 52 -36.57 -16.81 -0.54
C PRO A 52 -35.82 -15.83 0.38
N HIS A 53 -36.59 -15.12 1.21
CA HIS A 53 -36.13 -14.13 2.16
C HIS A 53 -36.61 -14.45 3.58
N ARG A 54 -35.76 -14.23 4.57
CA ARG A 54 -36.10 -14.37 5.99
C ARG A 54 -35.48 -13.23 6.80
N VAL A 55 -36.09 -12.91 7.93
CA VAL A 55 -35.52 -12.01 8.92
C VAL A 55 -35.07 -12.79 10.15
N ILE A 56 -33.90 -12.45 10.68
CA ILE A 56 -33.40 -12.93 11.96
C ILE A 56 -33.45 -11.75 12.92
N VAL A 57 -34.18 -11.90 14.02
CA VAL A 57 -34.35 -10.86 15.05
C VAL A 57 -33.46 -11.23 16.23
N VAL A 58 -32.78 -10.24 16.80
CA VAL A 58 -31.97 -10.40 18.00
C VAL A 58 -32.89 -10.32 19.23
N ASP A 59 -32.92 -11.38 20.03
CA ASP A 59 -33.72 -11.46 21.24
C ASP A 59 -33.03 -10.83 22.45
N GLN A 60 -31.71 -11.05 22.61
CA GLN A 60 -30.98 -10.61 23.80
C GLN A 60 -29.57 -10.11 23.44
N LEU A 61 -29.11 -9.17 24.28
CA LEU A 61 -27.73 -8.72 24.30
C LEU A 61 -27.03 -9.33 25.54
N ASN A 62 -26.23 -10.38 25.32
CA ASN A 62 -25.48 -11.02 26.40
C ASN A 62 -24.31 -10.15 26.90
N LYS A 63 -23.89 -9.20 26.11
CA LYS A 63 -22.82 -8.24 26.43
C LYS A 63 -23.22 -6.86 25.95
N ALA A 64 -22.82 -5.83 26.70
CA ALA A 64 -22.97 -4.46 26.24
C ALA A 64 -22.23 -4.27 24.91
N PRO A 65 -22.87 -3.69 23.87
CA PRO A 65 -22.23 -3.46 22.61
C PRO A 65 -21.05 -2.49 22.75
N LEU A 66 -19.95 -2.81 22.12
CA LEU A 66 -18.80 -1.91 21.99
C LEU A 66 -19.08 -0.85 20.91
N THR A 67 -18.40 0.28 21.01
CA THR A 67 -18.50 1.33 19.98
C THR A 67 -18.18 0.75 18.59
N GLY A 68 -19.09 0.96 17.63
CA GLY A 68 -18.95 0.37 16.30
C GLY A 68 -19.09 -1.14 16.26
N HIS A 69 -19.96 -1.72 17.08
CA HIS A 69 -20.10 -3.17 17.27
C HIS A 69 -20.24 -3.97 15.97
N PHE A 70 -20.93 -3.44 14.98
CA PHE A 70 -21.10 -4.06 13.67
C PHE A 70 -19.99 -3.69 12.67
N THR A 71 -19.59 -2.43 12.67
CA THR A 71 -18.78 -1.83 11.59
C THR A 71 -17.36 -1.49 12.00
N GLY A 72 -17.09 -1.38 13.31
CA GLY A 72 -15.75 -1.16 13.84
C GLY A 72 -14.88 -2.41 13.73
N GLU A 73 -13.61 -2.22 13.44
CA GLU A 73 -12.66 -3.30 13.40
C GLU A 73 -12.24 -3.71 14.81
N THR A 74 -12.46 -4.96 15.15
CA THR A 74 -12.10 -5.55 16.45
C THR A 74 -11.24 -6.80 16.24
N LEU A 75 -10.31 -6.99 17.18
CA LEU A 75 -9.50 -8.20 17.21
C LEU A 75 -10.39 -9.39 17.61
N LYS A 76 -10.44 -10.42 16.75
CA LYS A 76 -11.16 -11.65 17.03
C LYS A 76 -10.40 -12.85 16.50
N GLY A 77 -9.88 -13.69 17.40
CA GLY A 77 -8.91 -14.72 17.05
C GLY A 77 -7.61 -14.06 16.55
N ASP A 78 -7.05 -14.57 15.48
CA ASP A 78 -5.79 -14.09 14.88
C ASP A 78 -6.00 -12.93 13.88
N GLY A 79 -7.22 -12.40 13.75
CA GLY A 79 -7.52 -11.40 12.73
C GLY A 79 -8.32 -10.21 13.23
N LEU A 80 -8.08 -9.05 12.62
CA LEU A 80 -8.85 -7.82 12.80
C LEU A 80 -9.97 -7.79 11.76
N ASN A 81 -11.22 -7.86 12.22
CA ASN A 81 -12.38 -7.87 11.35
C ASN A 81 -13.53 -7.08 11.96
N ALA A 82 -14.32 -6.42 11.14
CA ALA A 82 -15.63 -5.95 11.56
C ALA A 82 -16.62 -7.14 11.59
N LEU A 83 -17.67 -7.02 12.38
CA LEU A 83 -18.69 -8.07 12.46
C LEU A 83 -19.33 -8.31 11.09
N PHE A 84 -19.56 -7.24 10.31
CA PHE A 84 -20.08 -7.30 8.95
C PHE A 84 -19.23 -8.13 7.97
N ASP A 85 -17.91 -8.17 8.13
CA ASP A 85 -17.04 -8.95 7.24
C ASP A 85 -17.30 -10.47 7.35
N ARG A 86 -17.96 -10.89 8.40
CA ARG A 86 -18.21 -12.29 8.71
C ARG A 86 -19.65 -12.69 8.43
N MET A 87 -20.51 -11.73 8.13
CA MET A 87 -21.90 -11.97 7.74
C MET A 87 -21.99 -12.47 6.31
N PRO A 88 -23.00 -13.27 5.97
CA PRO A 88 -23.27 -13.61 4.59
C PRO A 88 -23.45 -12.36 3.71
N GLU A 89 -23.09 -12.49 2.45
CA GLU A 89 -23.35 -11.45 1.45
C GLU A 89 -24.84 -11.09 1.43
N ASP A 90 -25.14 -9.84 1.09
CA ASP A 90 -26.50 -9.29 1.00
C ASP A 90 -27.30 -9.30 2.31
N THR A 91 -26.64 -9.44 3.47
CA THR A 91 -27.28 -9.25 4.76
C THR A 91 -27.56 -7.76 4.99
N LEU A 92 -28.81 -7.41 5.30
CA LEU A 92 -29.23 -6.06 5.64
C LEU A 92 -29.50 -5.94 7.13
N LEU A 93 -28.85 -4.99 7.80
CA LEU A 93 -29.08 -4.67 9.18
C LEU A 93 -30.13 -3.56 9.31
N CYS A 94 -31.17 -3.81 10.07
CA CYS A 94 -32.15 -2.82 10.48
C CYS A 94 -32.12 -2.64 12.01
N ILE A 95 -31.89 -1.43 12.47
CA ILE A 95 -31.98 -1.07 13.90
C ILE A 95 -33.17 -0.15 14.05
N THR A 96 -34.17 -0.61 14.80
CA THR A 96 -35.37 0.17 15.11
C THR A 96 -35.25 0.72 16.51
N MET A 97 -35.42 2.02 16.67
CA MET A 97 -35.47 2.69 17.97
C MET A 97 -36.83 3.35 18.14
N VAL A 98 -37.49 3.03 19.26
CA VAL A 98 -38.77 3.65 19.62
C VAL A 98 -38.51 4.62 20.76
N VAL A 99 -38.75 5.90 20.52
CA VAL A 99 -38.64 6.95 21.51
C VAL A 99 -39.89 6.84 22.46
N THR A 100 -39.66 6.34 23.65
CA THR A 100 -40.68 6.16 24.66
C THR A 100 -40.43 7.13 25.82
N PRO A 101 -41.48 7.80 26.36
CA PRO A 101 -41.35 8.65 27.54
C PRO A 101 -40.68 7.91 28.72
N GLN A 102 -39.75 8.56 29.38
CA GLN A 102 -38.92 7.91 30.41
C GLN A 102 -39.75 7.47 31.65
N ASP A 103 -40.79 8.23 31.99
CA ASP A 103 -41.73 7.91 33.04
C ASP A 103 -42.49 6.59 32.80
N MET A 104 -42.87 6.33 31.54
CA MET A 104 -43.47 5.03 31.17
C MET A 104 -42.49 3.87 31.36
N LEU A 105 -41.23 4.07 30.97
CA LEU A 105 -40.20 3.06 31.16
C LEU A 105 -39.86 2.82 32.63
N GLU A 106 -39.80 3.87 33.45
CA GLU A 106 -39.66 3.74 34.90
C GLU A 106 -40.83 2.99 35.53
N GLY A 107 -42.04 3.27 35.08
CA GLY A 107 -43.25 2.53 35.51
C GLY A 107 -43.16 1.04 35.17
N HIS A 108 -42.66 0.70 33.99
CA HIS A 108 -42.42 -0.67 33.57
C HIS A 108 -41.34 -1.36 34.45
N LEU A 109 -40.22 -0.69 34.70
CA LEU A 109 -39.17 -1.19 35.60
C LEU A 109 -39.66 -1.44 37.01
N GLN A 110 -40.55 -0.57 37.52
CA GLN A 110 -41.19 -0.82 38.82
C GLN A 110 -42.07 -2.06 38.82
N GLN A 111 -42.83 -2.28 37.73
CA GLN A 111 -43.64 -3.49 37.59
C GLN A 111 -42.80 -4.76 37.54
N LEU A 112 -41.68 -4.75 36.80
CA LEU A 112 -40.74 -5.87 36.75
C LEU A 112 -40.16 -6.18 38.13
N SER A 113 -39.73 -5.17 38.89
CA SER A 113 -39.25 -5.35 40.24
C SER A 113 -40.31 -5.91 41.19
N LYS A 114 -41.58 -5.46 41.06
CA LYS A 114 -42.71 -5.97 41.87
C LYS A 114 -43.09 -7.39 41.51
N LYS A 115 -42.94 -7.82 40.25
CA LYS A 115 -43.22 -9.19 39.81
C LYS A 115 -42.10 -10.17 40.18
N ALA A 116 -40.88 -9.70 40.37
CA ALA A 116 -39.74 -10.50 40.79
C ALA A 116 -39.78 -10.82 42.27
N VAL A 117 -40.77 -11.66 42.68
CA VAL A 117 -41.00 -12.07 44.05
C VAL A 117 -40.32 -13.40 44.37
N GLY A 118 -39.77 -13.54 45.56
CA GLY A 118 -39.10 -14.77 46.03
C GLY A 118 -37.58 -14.74 45.92
N ASP A 119 -36.96 -15.84 46.36
CA ASP A 119 -35.51 -15.97 46.51
C ASP A 119 -34.88 -16.86 45.42
N THR A 120 -35.57 -17.01 44.29
CA THR A 120 -34.97 -17.67 43.13
C THR A 120 -33.86 -16.77 42.54
N GLN A 121 -32.79 -17.38 42.06
CA GLN A 121 -31.68 -16.61 41.44
C GLN A 121 -32.17 -15.64 40.35
N ALA A 122 -33.14 -16.08 39.55
CA ALA A 122 -33.73 -15.24 38.49
C ALA A 122 -34.43 -14.00 39.08
N SER A 123 -35.17 -14.13 40.21
CA SER A 123 -35.83 -13.01 40.86
C SER A 123 -34.83 -12.05 41.50
N ILE A 124 -33.75 -12.58 42.09
CA ILE A 124 -32.67 -11.76 42.68
C ILE A 124 -31.97 -10.94 41.58
N HIS A 125 -31.52 -11.59 40.49
CA HIS A 125 -30.86 -10.91 39.36
C HIS A 125 -31.76 -9.85 38.74
N THR A 126 -33.05 -10.14 38.50
CA THR A 126 -34.00 -9.15 37.98
C THR A 126 -34.10 -7.91 38.88
N ARG A 127 -34.14 -8.07 40.18
CA ARG A 127 -34.18 -6.94 41.11
C ARG A 127 -32.89 -6.13 41.13
N GLU A 128 -31.74 -6.80 41.09
CA GLU A 128 -30.41 -6.15 41.01
C GLU A 128 -30.24 -5.38 39.72
N ASP A 129 -30.60 -5.97 38.59
CA ASP A 129 -30.56 -5.33 37.28
C ASP A 129 -31.44 -4.09 37.20
N VAL A 130 -32.71 -4.20 37.67
CA VAL A 130 -33.61 -3.06 37.73
C VAL A 130 -33.07 -1.96 38.64
N ALA A 131 -32.51 -2.30 39.82
CA ALA A 131 -31.89 -1.33 40.70
C ALA A 131 -30.69 -0.62 40.04
N THR A 132 -29.88 -1.36 39.31
CA THR A 132 -28.73 -0.84 38.58
C THR A 132 -29.18 0.08 37.47
N VAL A 133 -30.15 -0.33 36.63
CA VAL A 133 -30.73 0.47 35.54
C VAL A 133 -31.32 1.77 36.09
N ARG A 134 -32.10 1.73 37.18
CA ARG A 134 -32.69 2.94 37.78
C ARG A 134 -31.65 3.91 38.32
N ARG A 135 -30.54 3.42 38.85
CA ARG A 135 -29.41 4.25 39.32
C ARG A 135 -28.73 4.97 38.14
N LEU A 136 -28.59 4.29 36.99
CA LEU A 136 -27.99 4.86 35.79
C LEU A 136 -28.88 5.89 35.11
N ILE A 137 -30.18 5.62 34.99
CA ILE A 137 -31.17 6.56 34.43
C ILE A 137 -31.19 7.87 35.25
N GLY A 138 -31.08 7.84 36.55
CA GLY A 138 -31.05 9.03 37.43
C GLY A 138 -29.82 9.91 37.28
N ARG A 139 -28.81 9.50 36.50
CA ARG A 139 -27.54 10.23 36.38
C ARG A 139 -27.28 10.90 35.05
N GLU A 140 -27.70 10.45 33.94
CA GLU A 140 -27.42 11.06 32.61
C GLU A 140 -27.78 10.11 31.47
N HIS A 141 -28.12 8.87 31.78
CA HIS A 141 -28.43 7.86 30.80
C HIS A 141 -29.91 7.86 30.43
N LYS A 142 -30.21 7.67 29.16
CA LYS A 142 -31.58 7.51 28.64
C LYS A 142 -31.79 6.05 28.24
N LEU A 143 -33.01 5.57 28.53
CA LEU A 143 -33.45 4.25 28.11
C LEU A 143 -34.49 4.38 27.00
N TYR A 144 -34.39 3.51 26.01
CA TYR A 144 -35.31 3.44 24.88
C TYR A 144 -35.69 1.99 24.61
N ARG A 145 -36.75 1.79 23.85
CA ARG A 145 -37.04 0.50 23.27
C ARG A 145 -36.43 0.38 21.93
N GLY A 146 -35.82 -0.77 21.59
CA GLY A 146 -35.18 -1.02 20.34
C GLY A 146 -35.22 -2.46 19.89
N SER A 147 -35.00 -2.69 18.64
CA SER A 147 -34.84 -4.02 18.08
C SER A 147 -33.74 -4.02 17.01
N ILE A 148 -33.09 -5.17 16.85
CA ILE A 148 -32.09 -5.41 15.83
C ILE A 148 -32.61 -6.56 14.97
N ALA A 149 -32.80 -6.30 13.69
CA ALA A 149 -33.28 -7.28 12.72
C ALA A 149 -32.30 -7.34 11.55
N LEU A 150 -32.01 -8.56 11.09
CA LEU A 150 -31.13 -8.81 9.96
C LEU A 150 -31.89 -9.57 8.88
N PHE A 151 -31.98 -8.98 7.71
CA PHE A 151 -32.64 -9.61 6.56
C PHE A 151 -31.62 -10.42 5.78
N VAL A 152 -31.98 -11.65 5.47
CA VAL A 152 -31.16 -12.60 4.72
C VAL A 152 -31.97 -13.15 3.57
N ARG A 153 -31.30 -13.38 2.43
CA ARG A 153 -31.89 -14.01 1.26
C ARG A 153 -31.01 -15.14 0.74
N GLY A 154 -31.59 -16.01 -0.04
CA GLY A 154 -30.87 -17.05 -0.79
C GLY A 154 -31.39 -17.14 -2.22
N ARG A 155 -30.62 -17.74 -3.13
CA ARG A 155 -31.12 -18.11 -4.48
C ARG A 155 -32.18 -19.20 -4.39
N ASP A 156 -32.04 -20.05 -3.39
CA ASP A 156 -32.94 -21.14 -3.06
C ASP A 156 -33.05 -21.36 -1.55
N HIS A 157 -33.91 -22.23 -1.10
CA HIS A 157 -34.10 -22.50 0.31
C HIS A 157 -32.85 -23.07 0.99
N THR A 158 -32.08 -23.90 0.29
CA THR A 158 -30.85 -24.49 0.86
C THR A 158 -29.82 -23.43 1.19
N GLN A 159 -29.56 -22.54 0.25
CA GLN A 159 -28.62 -21.43 0.45
C GLN A 159 -29.13 -20.45 1.54
N LEU A 160 -30.44 -20.19 1.58
CA LEU A 160 -31.02 -19.37 2.64
C LEU A 160 -30.76 -19.96 4.03
N GLU A 161 -30.99 -21.25 4.22
CA GLU A 161 -30.75 -21.94 5.49
C GLU A 161 -29.28 -21.90 5.90
N GLU A 162 -28.35 -22.18 4.97
CA GLU A 162 -26.91 -22.08 5.21
C GLU A 162 -26.51 -20.67 5.65
N ARG A 163 -27.04 -19.64 5.00
CA ARG A 163 -26.80 -18.24 5.34
C ARG A 163 -27.39 -17.87 6.71
N CYS A 164 -28.60 -18.35 7.01
CA CYS A 164 -29.23 -18.12 8.31
C CYS A 164 -28.43 -18.76 9.46
N ILE A 165 -27.95 -19.99 9.29
CA ILE A 165 -27.08 -20.67 10.27
C ILE A 165 -25.77 -19.91 10.46
N THR A 166 -25.12 -19.52 9.37
CA THR A 166 -23.88 -18.75 9.40
C THR A 166 -24.08 -17.44 10.14
N LEU A 167 -25.13 -16.68 9.81
CA LEU A 167 -25.43 -15.41 10.45
C LEU A 167 -25.72 -15.58 11.95
N SER A 168 -26.54 -16.58 12.31
CA SER A 168 -26.85 -16.86 13.72
C SER A 168 -25.59 -17.17 14.54
N ASN A 169 -24.66 -17.96 14.00
CA ASN A 169 -23.38 -18.26 14.63
C ASN A 169 -22.50 -17.02 14.80
N VAL A 170 -22.48 -16.14 13.80
CA VAL A 170 -21.73 -14.87 13.83
C VAL A 170 -22.30 -13.96 14.91
N LEU A 171 -23.64 -13.84 15.02
CA LEU A 171 -24.31 -13.04 16.03
C LEU A 171 -24.06 -13.57 17.44
N LEU A 172 -24.26 -14.88 17.67
CA LEU A 172 -23.97 -15.51 18.96
C LEU A 172 -22.53 -15.28 19.42
N GLY A 173 -21.58 -15.45 18.51
CA GLY A 173 -20.18 -15.17 18.78
C GLY A 173 -19.88 -13.70 19.09
N ALA A 174 -20.75 -12.77 18.72
CA ALA A 174 -20.68 -11.34 19.03
C ALA A 174 -21.44 -10.94 20.30
N GLY A 175 -22.12 -11.90 20.96
CA GLY A 175 -22.93 -11.62 22.14
C GLY A 175 -24.36 -11.13 21.83
N LEU A 176 -24.77 -11.28 20.57
CA LEU A 176 -26.13 -10.99 20.11
C LEU A 176 -26.87 -12.32 19.96
N VAL A 177 -27.88 -12.57 20.79
CA VAL A 177 -28.61 -13.82 20.75
C VAL A 177 -29.80 -13.70 19.81
N PRO A 178 -29.81 -14.40 18.64
CA PRO A 178 -30.96 -14.37 17.77
C PRO A 178 -32.13 -15.19 18.36
N VAL A 179 -33.34 -14.85 17.96
CA VAL A 179 -34.51 -15.68 18.20
C VAL A 179 -34.32 -17.03 17.48
N GLU A 180 -34.45 -18.12 18.22
CA GLU A 180 -34.38 -19.45 17.61
C GLU A 180 -35.55 -19.66 16.64
N PRO A 181 -35.37 -20.29 15.49
CA PRO A 181 -36.44 -20.45 14.47
C PRO A 181 -37.69 -21.10 15.01
N GLN A 182 -37.55 -22.03 15.96
CA GLN A 182 -38.68 -22.72 16.62
C GLN A 182 -39.48 -21.83 17.59
N ASN A 183 -38.87 -20.74 18.05
CA ASN A 183 -39.49 -19.78 18.99
C ASN A 183 -40.06 -18.55 18.25
N GLU A 184 -39.81 -18.43 16.93
CA GLU A 184 -40.38 -17.36 16.12
C GLU A 184 -41.83 -17.66 15.76
N VAL A 185 -42.75 -16.97 16.41
CA VAL A 185 -44.20 -17.24 16.32
C VAL A 185 -44.80 -16.80 14.99
N GLY A 186 -44.23 -15.83 14.35
CA GLY A 186 -44.75 -15.27 13.10
C GLY A 186 -43.69 -14.77 12.14
N PRO A 187 -42.89 -15.67 11.54
CA PRO A 187 -41.75 -15.28 10.72
C PRO A 187 -42.11 -14.39 9.53
N LEU A 188 -43.25 -14.61 8.89
CA LEU A 188 -43.74 -13.77 7.80
C LEU A 188 -44.09 -12.35 8.29
N ASN A 189 -44.75 -12.24 9.43
CA ASN A 189 -45.11 -10.96 10.03
C ASN A 189 -43.88 -10.23 10.58
N SER A 190 -42.91 -10.96 11.12
CA SER A 190 -41.66 -10.40 11.60
C SER A 190 -40.85 -9.78 10.45
N TYR A 191 -40.84 -10.42 9.29
CA TYR A 191 -40.20 -9.86 8.10
C TYR A 191 -40.82 -8.50 7.74
N LEU A 192 -42.15 -8.41 7.65
CA LEU A 192 -42.82 -7.16 7.32
C LEU A 192 -42.69 -6.11 8.41
N ARG A 193 -42.80 -6.51 9.69
CA ARG A 193 -42.71 -5.60 10.84
C ARG A 193 -41.40 -4.82 10.87
N TRP A 194 -40.29 -5.46 10.55
CA TRP A 194 -38.96 -4.86 10.66
C TRP A 194 -38.48 -4.18 9.38
N LEU A 195 -39.28 -4.15 8.33
CA LEU A 195 -38.99 -3.28 7.19
C LEU A 195 -38.88 -1.83 7.64
N PRO A 196 -38.02 -1.02 7.03
CA PRO A 196 -37.83 0.38 7.41
C PRO A 196 -39.15 1.14 7.50
N CYS A 197 -39.36 1.84 8.62
CA CYS A 197 -40.57 2.64 8.91
C CYS A 197 -41.88 1.86 9.02
N ASN A 198 -41.87 0.53 9.08
CA ASN A 198 -43.10 -0.27 9.13
C ASN A 198 -43.50 -0.72 10.55
N PHE A 199 -42.66 -0.52 11.56
CA PHE A 199 -43.00 -0.84 12.95
C PHE A 199 -44.01 0.16 13.52
N ASP A 200 -45.17 -0.34 13.97
CA ASP A 200 -46.19 0.49 14.67
C ASP A 200 -45.93 0.53 16.21
N PRO A 201 -45.45 1.68 16.74
CA PRO A 201 -45.18 1.84 18.16
C PRO A 201 -46.48 1.93 19.01
N ASN A 202 -47.63 2.13 18.39
CA ASN A 202 -48.93 2.23 19.11
C ASN A 202 -49.49 0.84 19.45
N GLU A 203 -49.03 -0.21 18.78
CA GLU A 203 -49.39 -1.58 19.12
C GLU A 203 -48.67 -2.02 20.40
N LYS A 204 -49.27 -1.80 21.57
CA LYS A 204 -48.64 -2.02 22.89
C LYS A 204 -48.07 -3.41 23.05
N ARG A 205 -48.79 -4.47 22.57
CA ARG A 205 -48.27 -5.84 22.65
C ARG A 205 -47.05 -6.05 21.80
N ALA A 206 -47.04 -5.54 20.59
CA ALA A 206 -45.87 -5.61 19.71
C ALA A 206 -44.67 -4.86 20.31
N LEU A 207 -44.91 -3.68 20.87
CA LEU A 207 -43.89 -2.89 21.56
C LEU A 207 -43.26 -3.64 22.74
N GLU A 208 -44.03 -4.32 23.54
CA GLU A 208 -43.53 -5.05 24.72
C GLU A 208 -42.85 -6.39 24.33
N TRP A 209 -43.36 -7.11 23.37
CA TRP A 209 -42.90 -8.46 23.03
C TRP A 209 -41.71 -8.49 22.06
N TYR A 210 -41.63 -7.52 21.12
CA TYR A 210 -40.64 -7.56 20.06
C TYR A 210 -39.56 -6.49 20.16
N THR A 211 -39.61 -5.64 21.21
CA THR A 211 -38.56 -4.69 21.46
C THR A 211 -37.94 -4.89 22.85
N GLN A 212 -36.66 -4.57 22.95
CA GLN A 212 -35.90 -4.64 24.19
C GLN A 212 -35.62 -3.25 24.75
N MET A 213 -35.42 -3.16 26.05
CA MET A 213 -34.93 -1.93 26.67
C MET A 213 -33.41 -1.82 26.48
N MET A 214 -32.98 -0.76 25.85
CA MET A 214 -31.58 -0.47 25.56
C MET A 214 -31.23 0.93 26.04
N PHE A 215 -30.06 1.10 26.61
CA PHE A 215 -29.52 2.43 26.82
C PHE A 215 -29.21 3.13 25.48
N ALA A 216 -29.31 4.46 25.46
CA ALA A 216 -28.95 5.26 24.28
C ALA A 216 -27.52 4.93 23.80
N GLN A 217 -26.58 4.68 24.69
CA GLN A 217 -25.21 4.28 24.38
C GLN A 217 -25.15 2.94 23.67
N HIS A 218 -26.01 1.97 24.02
CA HIS A 218 -26.06 0.67 23.32
C HIS A 218 -26.51 0.87 21.87
N ILE A 219 -27.53 1.69 21.65
CA ILE A 219 -28.03 1.99 20.31
C ILE A 219 -26.98 2.76 19.49
N ALA A 220 -26.33 3.74 20.12
CA ALA A 220 -25.23 4.47 19.48
C ALA A 220 -24.06 3.56 19.10
N ASN A 221 -23.69 2.65 19.98
CA ASN A 221 -22.61 1.70 19.75
C ASN A 221 -22.94 0.66 18.66
N LEU A 222 -24.20 0.29 18.51
CA LEU A 222 -24.69 -0.60 17.46
C LEU A 222 -24.86 0.13 16.10
N SER A 223 -24.93 1.45 16.14
CA SER A 223 -25.15 2.25 14.93
C SER A 223 -24.01 2.10 13.93
N PRO A 224 -24.31 1.95 12.63
CA PRO A 224 -23.31 1.85 11.57
C PRO A 224 -22.62 3.18 11.22
N ILE A 225 -22.86 4.25 12.00
CA ILE A 225 -22.15 5.54 11.83
C ILE A 225 -20.66 5.45 12.22
N TRP A 226 -20.30 4.48 13.05
CA TRP A 226 -18.92 4.18 13.40
C TRP A 226 -18.30 3.35 12.28
N GLY A 227 -17.64 4.02 11.36
CA GLY A 227 -17.01 3.36 10.23
C GLY A 227 -15.58 2.91 10.51
N ARG A 228 -14.99 2.28 9.50
CA ARG A 228 -13.56 2.06 9.41
C ARG A 228 -12.85 3.36 9.13
N THR A 229 -11.54 3.35 9.40
CA THR A 229 -10.71 4.51 9.05
C THR A 229 -10.78 4.82 7.55
N THR A 230 -10.76 6.10 7.23
CA THR A 230 -10.67 6.63 5.86
C THR A 230 -9.29 7.25 5.59
N GLY A 231 -8.31 6.94 6.44
CA GLY A 231 -6.93 7.41 6.30
C GLY A 231 -6.64 8.67 7.11
N THR A 232 -5.88 9.59 6.54
CA THR A 232 -5.39 10.79 7.24
C THR A 232 -6.42 11.93 7.33
N GLY A 233 -7.48 11.82 6.55
CA GLY A 233 -8.51 12.87 6.44
C GLY A 233 -8.16 14.01 5.47
N HIS A 234 -7.01 13.91 4.79
CA HIS A 234 -6.62 14.84 3.74
C HIS A 234 -6.72 14.19 2.36
N PRO A 235 -6.96 14.96 1.29
CA PRO A 235 -6.83 14.45 -0.07
C PRO A 235 -5.42 13.89 -0.31
N GLY A 236 -5.33 12.77 -1.00
CA GLY A 236 -4.05 12.12 -1.23
C GLY A 236 -4.18 10.88 -2.10
N PHE A 237 -3.22 9.99 -2.01
CA PHE A 237 -3.27 8.71 -2.69
C PHE A 237 -4.48 7.93 -2.20
N THR A 238 -5.25 7.44 -3.13
CA THR A 238 -6.51 6.76 -2.83
C THR A 238 -6.32 5.25 -2.87
N LEU A 239 -6.58 4.64 -1.74
CA LEU A 239 -6.79 3.22 -1.55
C LEU A 239 -8.23 3.03 -1.04
N PHE A 240 -8.57 1.85 -0.56
CA PHE A 240 -9.89 1.58 0.00
C PHE A 240 -9.76 0.91 1.36
N ASN A 241 -10.72 1.09 2.24
CA ASN A 241 -10.88 0.22 3.39
C ASN A 241 -11.71 -1.03 3.02
N ARG A 242 -11.85 -1.99 3.92
CA ARG A 242 -12.65 -3.20 3.69
C ARG A 242 -14.13 -2.94 3.43
N GLY A 243 -14.64 -1.82 3.90
CA GLY A 243 -16.02 -1.38 3.66
C GLY A 243 -16.25 -0.77 2.29
N GLY A 244 -15.21 -0.64 1.46
CA GLY A 244 -15.29 -0.02 0.14
C GLY A 244 -15.23 1.50 0.15
N ALA A 245 -15.08 2.14 1.32
CA ALA A 245 -14.88 3.59 1.38
C ALA A 245 -13.44 3.96 1.01
N PRO A 246 -13.22 5.10 0.33
CA PRO A 246 -11.89 5.60 0.06
C PRO A 246 -11.07 5.78 1.35
N LEU A 247 -9.83 5.35 1.30
CA LEU A 247 -8.83 5.57 2.33
C LEU A 247 -7.70 6.37 1.71
N THR A 248 -7.48 7.58 2.20
CA THR A 248 -6.50 8.51 1.64
C THR A 248 -5.32 8.73 2.58
N PHE A 249 -4.14 8.88 2.00
CA PHE A 249 -2.92 9.29 2.69
C PHE A 249 -1.99 9.98 1.70
N ASP A 250 -1.18 10.89 2.19
CA ASP A 250 -0.26 11.62 1.33
C ASP A 250 1.11 11.83 2.00
N PRO A 251 2.11 11.01 1.66
CA PRO A 251 3.47 11.16 2.16
C PRO A 251 4.11 12.53 1.85
N PHE A 252 3.69 13.18 0.75
CA PHE A 252 4.25 14.48 0.37
C PHE A 252 3.58 15.64 1.10
N ASN A 253 2.40 15.45 1.68
CA ASN A 253 1.73 16.44 2.47
C ASN A 253 2.39 16.59 3.85
N LYS A 254 2.79 17.81 4.21
CA LYS A 254 3.40 18.10 5.52
C LYS A 254 2.45 17.88 6.71
N LEU A 255 1.13 17.88 6.48
CA LEU A 255 0.13 17.59 7.51
C LEU A 255 0.01 16.09 7.79
N ASP A 256 0.33 15.26 6.81
CA ASP A 256 0.26 13.80 6.94
C ASP A 256 1.54 13.20 7.50
N ARG A 257 2.70 13.70 7.11
CA ARG A 257 4.00 13.19 7.57
C ARG A 257 4.51 13.88 8.83
N GLN A 258 5.23 13.15 9.65
CA GLN A 258 5.93 13.69 10.82
C GLN A 258 7.43 13.87 10.59
N MET A 259 8.07 13.00 9.83
CA MET A 259 9.50 13.01 9.58
C MET A 259 9.84 13.25 8.10
N ASN A 260 9.34 12.42 7.21
CA ASN A 260 9.72 12.44 5.80
C ASN A 260 8.69 11.72 4.92
N ALA A 261 8.93 11.72 3.60
CA ALA A 261 8.11 10.98 2.65
C ALA A 261 8.81 9.73 2.07
N HIS A 262 9.81 9.20 2.76
CA HIS A 262 10.41 7.93 2.38
C HIS A 262 9.43 6.79 2.60
N GLY A 263 9.40 5.84 1.66
CA GLY A 263 8.46 4.72 1.65
C GLY A 263 9.15 3.36 1.59
N PHE A 264 8.56 2.39 2.25
CA PHE A 264 8.92 0.98 2.17
C PHE A 264 7.70 0.15 1.79
N ILE A 265 7.80 -0.62 0.72
CA ILE A 265 6.74 -1.51 0.27
C ILE A 265 7.24 -2.93 0.40
N PHE A 266 6.61 -3.68 1.28
CA PHE A 266 6.92 -5.08 1.47
C PHE A 266 5.77 -5.96 1.02
N GLY A 267 6.09 -6.94 0.18
CA GLY A 267 5.10 -7.90 -0.27
C GLY A 267 5.74 -9.12 -0.90
N PRO A 268 5.58 -10.32 -0.30
CA PRO A 268 6.08 -11.57 -0.85
C PRO A 268 5.63 -11.80 -2.30
N THR A 269 6.30 -12.70 -2.98
CA THR A 269 5.93 -13.08 -4.36
C THR A 269 4.44 -13.43 -4.43
N GLY A 270 3.75 -12.88 -5.41
CA GLY A 270 2.31 -13.08 -5.57
C GLY A 270 1.42 -12.22 -4.67
N SER A 271 1.93 -11.37 -3.78
CA SER A 271 1.11 -10.49 -2.92
C SER A 271 0.42 -9.33 -3.66
N GLY A 272 0.78 -9.08 -4.92
CA GLY A 272 0.27 -7.94 -5.69
C GLY A 272 1.16 -6.69 -5.62
N LYS A 273 2.44 -6.83 -5.24
CA LYS A 273 3.41 -5.73 -5.11
C LYS A 273 3.50 -4.87 -6.37
N SER A 274 3.70 -5.47 -7.55
CA SER A 274 3.86 -4.72 -8.81
C SER A 274 2.60 -3.93 -9.17
N ALA A 275 1.41 -4.52 -9.03
CA ALA A 275 0.15 -3.82 -9.28
C ALA A 275 -0.08 -2.67 -8.29
N SER A 276 0.24 -2.88 -7.00
CA SER A 276 0.15 -1.84 -5.97
C SER A 276 1.13 -0.70 -6.25
N LEU A 277 2.36 -1.02 -6.64
CA LEU A 277 3.38 -0.04 -6.94
C LEU A 277 3.04 0.75 -8.22
N THR A 278 2.56 0.08 -9.27
CA THR A 278 2.06 0.75 -10.50
C THR A 278 0.92 1.70 -10.19
N ASN A 279 -0.03 1.29 -9.35
CA ASN A 279 -1.14 2.15 -8.91
C ASN A 279 -0.63 3.38 -8.14
N LEU A 280 0.32 3.23 -7.23
CA LEU A 280 0.90 4.35 -6.48
C LEU A 280 1.74 5.27 -7.38
N ILE A 281 2.58 4.73 -8.25
CA ILE A 281 3.37 5.51 -9.21
C ILE A 281 2.47 6.35 -10.10
N SER A 282 1.39 5.75 -10.64
CA SER A 282 0.43 6.46 -11.48
C SER A 282 -0.23 7.62 -10.74
N GLN A 283 -0.61 7.42 -9.48
CA GLN A 283 -1.16 8.49 -8.64
C GLN A 283 -0.12 9.57 -8.32
N MET A 284 1.13 9.19 -8.02
CA MET A 284 2.22 10.15 -7.81
C MET A 284 2.44 11.03 -9.04
N LEU A 285 2.48 10.42 -10.23
CA LEU A 285 2.65 11.14 -11.49
C LEU A 285 1.46 12.08 -11.75
N ALA A 286 0.23 11.62 -11.53
CA ALA A 286 -0.98 12.42 -11.75
C ALA A 286 -1.10 13.61 -10.79
N MET A 287 -0.75 13.44 -9.52
CA MET A 287 -0.98 14.46 -8.49
C MET A 287 0.16 15.47 -8.39
N TYR A 288 1.41 15.01 -8.51
CA TYR A 288 2.58 15.83 -8.20
C TYR A 288 3.52 16.03 -9.38
N LEU A 289 3.37 15.22 -10.42
CA LEU A 289 4.31 15.18 -11.55
C LEU A 289 5.78 15.24 -11.07
N PRO A 290 6.17 14.34 -10.12
CA PRO A 290 7.53 14.37 -9.59
C PRO A 290 8.53 14.03 -10.69
N ARG A 291 9.79 14.41 -10.51
CA ARG A 291 10.87 13.80 -11.29
C ARG A 291 11.13 12.42 -10.70
N MET A 292 10.81 11.37 -11.46
CA MET A 292 10.78 10.01 -10.95
C MET A 292 11.88 9.15 -11.55
N PHE A 293 12.57 8.40 -10.69
CA PHE A 293 13.60 7.42 -11.07
C PHE A 293 13.21 6.05 -10.52
N VAL A 294 12.96 5.09 -11.40
CA VAL A 294 12.60 3.72 -11.05
C VAL A 294 13.76 2.79 -11.42
N ALA A 295 14.36 2.14 -10.42
CA ALA A 295 15.32 1.06 -10.60
C ALA A 295 14.59 -0.26 -10.43
N GLU A 296 14.65 -1.10 -11.43
CA GLU A 296 13.97 -2.40 -11.48
C GLU A 296 14.88 -3.51 -12.00
N ALA A 297 14.43 -4.76 -11.88
CA ALA A 297 15.05 -5.91 -12.50
C ALA A 297 13.98 -6.78 -13.17
N GLY A 298 13.81 -6.67 -14.49
CA GLY A 298 12.89 -7.53 -15.23
C GLY A 298 11.78 -6.84 -16.03
N ASN A 299 11.90 -5.54 -16.26
CA ASN A 299 10.99 -4.76 -17.11
C ASN A 299 9.52 -4.74 -16.62
N SER A 300 9.34 -4.60 -15.31
CA SER A 300 8.00 -4.56 -14.69
C SER A 300 7.25 -3.26 -14.98
N PHE A 301 7.96 -2.16 -15.23
CA PHE A 301 7.37 -0.82 -15.45
C PHE A 301 7.48 -0.33 -16.90
N GLY A 302 7.86 -1.21 -17.85
CA GLY A 302 8.02 -0.83 -19.24
C GLY A 302 6.73 -0.31 -19.89
N LEU A 303 5.61 -1.03 -19.70
CA LEU A 303 4.31 -0.62 -20.22
C LEU A 303 3.79 0.67 -19.57
N LEU A 304 4.03 0.85 -18.28
CA LEU A 304 3.70 2.11 -17.60
C LEU A 304 4.51 3.28 -18.16
N ALA A 305 5.78 3.06 -18.46
CA ALA A 305 6.63 4.07 -19.08
C ALA A 305 6.14 4.44 -20.51
N ASP A 306 5.77 3.45 -21.30
CA ASP A 306 5.22 3.66 -22.65
C ASP A 306 3.86 4.38 -22.59
N PHE A 307 3.02 4.03 -21.63
CA PHE A 307 1.76 4.72 -21.36
C PHE A 307 1.98 6.18 -20.95
N ALA A 308 2.89 6.44 -20.01
CA ALA A 308 3.23 7.80 -19.58
C ALA A 308 3.75 8.65 -20.76
N LYS A 309 4.55 8.05 -21.64
CA LYS A 309 5.06 8.72 -22.85
C LYS A 309 3.94 9.14 -23.78
N ARG A 310 2.93 8.29 -24.00
CA ARG A 310 1.76 8.63 -24.83
C ARG A 310 0.90 9.75 -24.23
N PHE A 311 0.95 9.94 -22.90
CA PHE A 311 0.34 11.09 -22.23
C PHE A 311 1.20 12.35 -22.25
N GLY A 312 2.29 12.38 -23.02
CA GLY A 312 3.11 13.58 -23.22
C GLY A 312 4.18 13.78 -22.15
N LEU A 313 4.42 12.81 -21.24
CA LEU A 313 5.53 12.88 -20.31
C LEU A 313 6.85 12.60 -21.04
N SER A 314 7.90 13.30 -20.66
CA SER A 314 9.25 12.94 -21.09
C SER A 314 9.69 11.67 -20.35
N VAL A 315 9.98 10.61 -21.10
CA VAL A 315 10.33 9.30 -20.56
C VAL A 315 11.69 8.85 -21.07
N HIS A 316 12.56 8.51 -20.12
CA HIS A 316 13.83 7.85 -20.43
C HIS A 316 13.81 6.42 -19.90
N ARG A 317 13.94 5.46 -20.82
CA ARG A 317 13.96 4.04 -20.49
C ARG A 317 15.26 3.44 -20.94
N VAL A 318 16.00 2.82 -20.04
CA VAL A 318 17.30 2.22 -20.34
C VAL A 318 17.40 0.84 -19.70
N ARG A 319 17.91 -0.11 -20.49
CA ARG A 319 18.31 -1.43 -20.01
C ARG A 319 19.81 -1.48 -19.94
N LEU A 320 20.36 -1.70 -18.74
CA LEU A 320 21.79 -1.81 -18.53
C LEU A 320 22.24 -3.25 -18.83
N ALA A 321 23.06 -3.41 -19.85
CA ALA A 321 23.63 -4.69 -20.26
C ALA A 321 24.94 -4.45 -21.01
N PRO A 322 25.86 -5.43 -21.03
CA PRO A 322 27.05 -5.38 -21.87
C PRO A 322 26.67 -5.10 -23.33
N GLY A 323 27.33 -4.13 -23.95
CA GLY A 323 27.07 -3.74 -25.36
C GLY A 323 25.76 -2.94 -25.57
N SER A 324 25.11 -2.42 -24.50
CA SER A 324 23.91 -1.59 -24.62
C SER A 324 24.14 -0.19 -25.21
N GLY A 325 25.39 0.21 -25.41
CA GLY A 325 25.77 1.56 -25.89
C GLY A 325 25.62 2.67 -24.83
N VAL A 326 25.19 2.34 -23.63
CA VAL A 326 25.06 3.27 -22.50
C VAL A 326 26.43 3.54 -21.88
N SER A 327 26.74 4.81 -21.61
CA SER A 327 27.94 5.19 -20.87
C SER A 327 27.59 5.98 -19.62
N LEU A 328 28.14 5.54 -18.48
CA LEU A 328 27.81 6.11 -17.17
C LEU A 328 28.86 7.10 -16.63
N ALA A 329 30.10 7.06 -17.16
CA ALA A 329 31.23 7.93 -16.77
C ALA A 329 31.30 8.19 -15.26
N PRO A 330 31.57 7.17 -14.41
CA PRO A 330 31.37 7.26 -12.94
C PRO A 330 32.29 8.27 -12.24
N TYR A 331 33.32 8.77 -12.90
CA TYR A 331 34.23 9.81 -12.39
C TYR A 331 33.99 11.20 -13.00
N ALA A 332 32.92 11.41 -13.76
CA ALA A 332 32.65 12.68 -14.42
C ALA A 332 32.62 13.88 -13.45
N ASP A 333 32.07 13.69 -12.27
CA ASP A 333 31.98 14.74 -11.24
C ASP A 333 33.31 15.01 -10.51
N ALA A 334 34.40 14.27 -10.79
CA ALA A 334 35.69 14.47 -10.14
C ALA A 334 36.30 15.89 -10.38
N ILE A 335 35.91 16.54 -11.46
CA ILE A 335 36.33 17.91 -11.77
C ILE A 335 35.85 18.88 -10.67
N LYS A 336 34.68 18.67 -10.09
CA LYS A 336 34.14 19.49 -9.00
C LYS A 336 35.06 19.54 -7.78
N LEU A 337 35.87 18.48 -7.55
CA LEU A 337 36.87 18.44 -6.45
C LEU A 337 38.02 19.47 -6.63
N VAL A 338 38.28 19.88 -7.87
CA VAL A 338 39.32 20.86 -8.20
C VAL A 338 38.76 22.28 -8.19
N GLU A 339 37.50 22.43 -8.62
CA GLU A 339 36.81 23.73 -8.67
C GLU A 339 36.37 24.21 -7.30
N SER A 340 36.09 23.30 -6.36
CA SER A 340 35.63 23.62 -5.00
C SER A 340 36.44 22.86 -3.95
N PRO A 341 37.69 23.31 -3.62
CA PRO A 341 38.59 22.61 -2.71
C PRO A 341 38.02 22.44 -1.28
N ASP A 342 37.10 23.30 -0.85
CA ASP A 342 36.50 23.26 0.49
C ASP A 342 35.51 22.10 0.68
N GLN A 343 35.13 21.42 -0.39
CA GLN A 343 34.28 20.20 -0.35
C GLN A 343 35.08 18.91 -0.10
N VAL A 344 36.41 19.01 -0.02
CA VAL A 344 37.31 17.87 0.22
C VAL A 344 37.51 17.65 1.72
N LYS A 345 36.47 17.46 2.50
CA LYS A 345 36.61 16.96 3.87
C LYS A 345 36.75 15.47 3.87
N VAL A 346 37.86 14.97 4.40
CA VAL A 346 38.17 13.57 4.61
C VAL A 346 37.38 13.09 5.81
N LEU A 347 36.26 12.44 5.60
CA LEU A 347 35.59 11.67 6.64
C LEU A 347 36.17 10.25 6.62
N ASP A 348 36.88 9.84 7.64
CA ASP A 348 37.32 8.46 7.81
C ASP A 348 36.13 7.56 8.20
N ALA A 349 36.20 6.27 7.83
CA ALA A 349 35.12 5.31 8.13
C ALA A 349 34.83 5.17 9.65
N GLU A 350 35.78 5.55 10.50
CA GLU A 350 35.60 5.59 11.97
C GLU A 350 34.72 6.73 12.44
N ASP A 351 34.60 7.82 11.66
CA ASP A 351 33.70 8.93 11.95
C ASP A 351 32.23 8.55 11.73
N ILE A 352 31.96 7.54 10.90
CA ILE A 352 30.60 7.05 10.61
C ILE A 352 30.07 6.20 11.78
N GLU A 353 30.92 5.42 12.45
CA GLU A 353 30.53 4.62 13.62
C GLU A 353 30.42 5.45 14.90
N ALA A 354 31.17 6.56 15.00
CA ALA A 354 31.14 7.44 16.17
C ALA A 354 29.95 8.39 16.21
N SER A 355 29.29 8.66 15.08
CA SER A 355 28.14 9.59 14.99
C SER A 355 26.86 9.09 15.63
N ASP A 356 26.75 7.78 15.91
CA ASP A 356 25.55 7.20 16.55
C ASP A 356 25.43 7.46 18.07
N SER A 357 26.43 8.10 18.70
CA SER A 357 26.49 8.19 20.17
C SER A 357 26.48 9.59 20.79
N VAL A 358 26.38 10.70 20.03
CA VAL A 358 26.41 12.05 20.61
C VAL A 358 25.25 12.93 20.18
N GLN A 359 24.46 13.34 21.17
CA GLN A 359 23.33 14.27 21.04
C GLN A 359 23.76 15.64 20.54
N GLY A 360 23.18 16.05 19.42
CA GLY A 360 22.79 17.41 19.01
C GLY A 360 23.70 18.59 19.25
N SER A 361 24.28 19.19 18.19
CA SER A 361 24.26 20.60 17.80
C SER A 361 25.41 21.08 16.90
N LYS A 362 26.50 20.35 16.75
CA LYS A 362 27.55 20.66 15.76
C LYS A 362 27.71 19.60 14.67
N ALA A 363 27.36 18.34 14.94
CA ALA A 363 27.39 17.20 13.99
C ALA A 363 26.36 17.37 12.87
N ASP A 364 25.22 18.00 13.12
CA ASP A 364 24.18 18.22 12.12
C ASP A 364 24.59 19.15 10.96
N LEU A 365 25.57 19.98 11.13
CA LEU A 365 26.07 20.89 10.08
C LEU A 365 27.17 20.26 9.21
N GLU A 366 27.87 19.24 9.72
CA GLU A 366 28.92 18.52 8.98
C GLU A 366 28.35 17.33 8.17
N ASP A 367 27.22 16.77 8.57
CA ASP A 367 26.52 15.68 7.88
C ASP A 367 25.74 16.17 6.61
N ASP A 368 25.72 17.47 6.35
CA ASP A 368 24.96 18.12 5.28
C ASP A 368 25.74 18.30 3.96
N GLN A 369 27.03 18.00 3.94
CA GLN A 369 27.84 18.17 2.73
C GLN A 369 28.05 16.83 2.01
N ARG A 370 27.80 16.85 0.68
CA ARG A 370 28.06 15.70 -0.19
C ARG A 370 29.56 15.42 -0.26
N ASP A 371 29.95 14.17 0.01
CA ASP A 371 31.32 13.69 -0.08
C ASP A 371 31.59 13.05 -1.46
N ILE A 372 31.82 13.91 -2.46
CA ILE A 372 32.09 13.48 -3.84
C ILE A 372 33.33 12.57 -3.91
N LEU A 373 34.37 12.86 -3.12
CA LEU A 373 35.58 12.04 -3.11
C LEU A 373 35.34 10.66 -2.50
N GLY A 374 34.54 10.59 -1.43
CA GLY A 374 34.14 9.30 -0.86
C GLY A 374 33.25 8.48 -1.80
N GLU A 375 32.35 9.10 -2.52
CA GLU A 375 31.53 8.44 -3.56
C GLU A 375 32.42 7.79 -4.65
N MET A 376 33.42 8.51 -5.12
CA MET A 376 34.36 8.01 -6.12
C MET A 376 35.32 6.96 -5.59
N GLU A 377 35.73 7.07 -4.30
CA GLU A 377 36.48 6.02 -3.63
C GLU A 377 35.70 4.71 -3.62
N ILE A 378 34.39 4.73 -3.29
CA ILE A 378 33.54 3.55 -3.32
C ILE A 378 33.52 2.93 -4.71
N VAL A 379 33.36 3.75 -5.76
CA VAL A 379 33.40 3.28 -7.15
C VAL A 379 34.74 2.62 -7.48
N ALA A 380 35.86 3.23 -7.10
CA ALA A 380 37.19 2.65 -7.34
C ALA A 380 37.37 1.32 -6.57
N ARG A 381 36.91 1.27 -5.32
CA ARG A 381 36.95 0.01 -4.53
C ARG A 381 36.14 -1.09 -5.19
N LEU A 382 34.94 -0.79 -5.71
CA LEU A 382 34.12 -1.74 -6.46
C LEU A 382 34.86 -2.29 -7.71
N MET A 383 35.56 -1.42 -8.42
CA MET A 383 36.35 -1.82 -9.59
C MET A 383 37.56 -2.68 -9.22
N ILE A 384 38.24 -2.35 -8.12
CA ILE A 384 39.44 -3.06 -7.66
C ILE A 384 39.09 -4.43 -7.08
N THR A 385 38.01 -4.53 -6.33
CA THR A 385 37.61 -5.73 -5.55
C THR A 385 36.60 -6.61 -6.26
N GLY A 386 36.11 -6.21 -7.44
CA GLY A 386 35.00 -6.89 -8.10
C GLY A 386 33.67 -6.83 -7.34
N GLY A 387 33.59 -6.01 -6.28
CA GLY A 387 32.44 -5.93 -5.38
C GLY A 387 32.37 -7.06 -4.33
N GLU A 388 33.43 -7.85 -4.20
CA GLU A 388 33.51 -8.95 -3.23
C GLU A 388 33.91 -8.43 -1.83
N GLU A 389 33.12 -8.74 -0.82
CA GLU A 389 33.33 -8.30 0.58
C GLU A 389 34.72 -8.76 1.12
N LYS A 390 35.13 -9.99 0.80
CA LYS A 390 36.42 -10.55 1.24
C LYS A 390 37.60 -9.79 0.63
N GLU A 391 37.50 -9.36 -0.62
CA GLU A 391 38.55 -8.57 -1.27
C GLU A 391 38.54 -7.13 -0.75
N ASP A 392 37.38 -6.56 -0.50
CA ASP A 392 37.25 -5.21 0.05
C ASP A 392 37.83 -5.12 1.48
N ALA A 393 37.63 -6.16 2.30
CA ALA A 393 38.21 -6.25 3.63
C ALA A 393 39.76 -6.31 3.65
N ARG A 394 40.38 -6.64 2.52
CA ARG A 394 41.86 -6.62 2.37
C ARG A 394 42.45 -5.27 2.04
N LEU A 395 41.59 -4.28 1.68
CA LEU A 395 42.06 -2.94 1.41
C LEU A 395 42.40 -2.21 2.70
N THR A 396 43.70 -1.88 2.82
CA THR A 396 44.21 -1.13 3.99
C THR A 396 43.86 0.37 3.89
N ARG A 397 44.00 1.10 5.01
CA ARG A 397 43.87 2.56 5.00
C ARG A 397 44.84 3.22 4.04
N ALA A 398 46.06 2.67 3.88
CA ALA A 398 47.04 3.18 2.94
C ALA A 398 46.60 3.02 1.48
N ASP A 399 45.91 1.90 1.16
CA ASP A 399 45.34 1.67 -0.17
C ASP A 399 44.21 2.66 -0.47
N ARG A 400 43.31 2.88 0.48
CA ARG A 400 42.23 3.87 0.35
C ARG A 400 42.77 5.29 0.17
N SER A 401 43.80 5.67 0.92
CA SER A 401 44.47 6.97 0.74
C SER A 401 45.10 7.09 -0.65
N ALA A 402 45.71 6.03 -1.17
CA ALA A 402 46.28 6.03 -2.50
C ALA A 402 45.21 6.16 -3.60
N ILE A 403 44.07 5.49 -3.44
CA ILE A 403 42.90 5.62 -4.35
C ILE A 403 42.42 7.09 -4.37
N ARG A 404 42.21 7.70 -3.22
CA ARG A 404 41.81 9.13 -3.14
C ARG A 404 42.81 10.07 -3.82
N GLN A 405 44.11 9.83 -3.59
CA GLN A 405 45.19 10.62 -4.23
C GLN A 405 45.18 10.45 -5.75
N ALA A 406 44.94 9.24 -6.25
CA ALA A 406 44.83 8.95 -7.68
C ALA A 406 43.65 9.66 -8.32
N ILE A 407 42.48 9.65 -7.66
CA ILE A 407 41.28 10.37 -8.14
C ILE A 407 41.56 11.88 -8.22
N LEU A 408 42.17 12.48 -7.18
CA LEU A 408 42.52 13.89 -7.19
C LEU A 408 43.59 14.24 -8.25
N ALA A 409 44.55 13.36 -8.47
CA ALA A 409 45.57 13.54 -9.51
C ALA A 409 44.96 13.48 -10.90
N ALA A 410 44.09 12.51 -11.17
CA ALA A 410 43.33 12.39 -12.41
C ALA A 410 42.45 13.62 -12.67
N ALA A 411 41.72 14.07 -11.62
CA ALA A 411 40.89 15.27 -11.68
C ALA A 411 41.70 16.54 -12.07
N ARG A 412 42.87 16.77 -11.45
CA ARG A 412 43.75 17.89 -11.80
C ARG A 412 44.25 17.83 -13.20
N THR A 413 44.68 16.64 -13.67
CA THR A 413 45.20 16.43 -15.01
C THR A 413 44.11 16.68 -16.06
N CYS A 414 42.90 16.14 -15.84
CA CYS A 414 41.78 16.30 -16.77
C CYS A 414 41.22 17.74 -16.75
N ALA A 415 41.16 18.40 -15.59
CA ALA A 415 40.74 19.79 -15.47
C ALA A 415 41.72 20.70 -16.29
N ALA A 416 43.03 20.49 -16.15
CA ALA A 416 44.03 21.24 -16.94
C ALA A 416 43.88 20.99 -18.47
N ALA A 417 43.38 19.82 -18.87
CA ALA A 417 43.12 19.47 -20.26
C ALA A 417 41.68 19.80 -20.71
N ASN A 418 40.84 20.38 -19.84
CA ASN A 418 39.43 20.71 -20.08
C ASN A 418 38.61 19.54 -20.63
N ARG A 419 38.76 18.37 -20.03
CA ARG A 419 38.03 17.16 -20.41
C ARG A 419 37.53 16.40 -19.19
N THR A 420 36.51 15.56 -19.39
CA THR A 420 35.91 14.71 -18.34
C THR A 420 36.92 13.67 -17.83
N VAL A 421 36.86 13.39 -16.52
CA VAL A 421 37.65 12.31 -15.92
C VAL A 421 37.00 10.97 -16.23
N LEU A 422 37.78 10.06 -16.80
CA LEU A 422 37.40 8.70 -17.15
C LEU A 422 38.04 7.68 -16.21
N THR A 423 37.55 6.46 -16.19
CA THR A 423 38.12 5.37 -15.40
C THR A 423 39.61 5.13 -15.70
N GLN A 424 40.02 5.21 -16.97
CA GLN A 424 41.41 5.10 -17.36
C GLN A 424 42.33 6.17 -16.72
N ASP A 425 41.82 7.37 -16.48
CA ASP A 425 42.66 8.43 -15.90
C ASP A 425 42.98 8.12 -14.44
N VAL A 426 42.03 7.54 -13.69
CA VAL A 426 42.25 7.13 -12.30
C VAL A 426 43.18 5.91 -12.27
N ARG A 427 42.99 4.93 -13.17
CA ARG A 427 43.87 3.78 -13.33
C ARG A 427 45.29 4.25 -13.64
N ASP A 428 45.49 5.18 -14.60
CA ASP A 428 46.80 5.67 -15.00
C ASP A 428 47.48 6.44 -13.88
N ALA A 429 46.73 7.19 -13.06
CA ALA A 429 47.24 7.85 -11.87
C ALA A 429 47.78 6.82 -10.85
N LEU A 430 47.10 5.67 -10.64
CA LEU A 430 47.60 4.57 -9.82
C LEU A 430 48.88 3.94 -10.40
N TYR A 431 48.94 3.72 -11.71
CA TYR A 431 50.17 3.25 -12.39
C TYR A 431 51.31 4.23 -12.23
N GLN A 432 51.08 5.51 -12.36
CA GLN A 432 52.11 6.53 -12.15
C GLN A 432 52.61 6.52 -10.71
N ALA A 433 51.71 6.40 -9.74
CA ALA A 433 52.07 6.29 -8.33
C ALA A 433 52.88 5.01 -8.04
N SER A 434 52.62 3.89 -8.73
CA SER A 434 53.39 2.63 -8.60
C SER A 434 54.82 2.76 -9.14
N ARG A 435 55.10 3.71 -10.04
CA ARG A 435 56.44 3.93 -10.66
C ARG A 435 57.26 4.98 -9.94
N SER A 436 56.73 5.62 -8.90
CA SER A 436 57.46 6.66 -8.15
C SER A 436 58.62 6.07 -7.33
N ASP A 437 59.84 6.62 -7.51
CA ASP A 437 61.09 6.07 -6.95
C ASP A 437 61.18 6.16 -5.39
N GLY A 438 60.25 6.83 -4.71
CA GLY A 438 60.25 7.02 -3.26
C GLY A 438 59.46 5.95 -2.47
N SER A 439 58.80 5.00 -3.09
CA SER A 439 57.93 4.03 -2.44
C SER A 439 58.58 2.68 -2.26
N ALA A 440 58.26 1.97 -1.15
CA ALA A 440 58.72 0.58 -0.90
C ALA A 440 58.26 -0.33 -2.03
N PRO A 441 59.07 -1.38 -2.40
CA PRO A 441 58.73 -2.28 -3.51
C PRO A 441 57.35 -2.96 -3.35
N GLU A 442 56.97 -3.35 -2.13
CA GLU A 442 55.68 -3.97 -1.81
C GLU A 442 54.50 -3.01 -2.09
N ARG A 443 54.68 -1.72 -1.75
CA ARG A 443 53.65 -0.71 -2.03
C ARG A 443 53.53 -0.45 -3.53
N ARG A 444 54.64 -0.44 -4.29
CA ARG A 444 54.61 -0.31 -5.75
C ARG A 444 53.88 -1.48 -6.40
N ALA A 445 54.15 -2.72 -5.95
CA ALA A 445 53.45 -3.89 -6.44
C ALA A 445 51.94 -3.81 -6.15
N ARG A 446 51.56 -3.39 -4.94
CA ARG A 446 50.16 -3.25 -4.54
C ARG A 446 49.39 -2.19 -5.36
N LEU A 447 50.04 -1.05 -5.64
CA LEU A 447 49.45 -0.01 -6.48
C LEU A 447 49.27 -0.46 -7.92
N ALA A 448 50.23 -1.23 -8.45
CA ALA A 448 50.16 -1.83 -9.79
C ALA A 448 49.02 -2.85 -9.87
N GLU A 449 48.86 -3.71 -8.87
CA GLU A 449 47.74 -4.67 -8.75
C GLU A 449 46.37 -3.97 -8.80
N MET A 450 46.22 -2.90 -8.00
CA MET A 450 44.97 -2.12 -7.98
C MET A 450 44.68 -1.49 -9.36
N ALA A 451 45.69 -0.94 -10.03
CA ALA A 451 45.56 -0.37 -11.36
C ALA A 451 45.22 -1.45 -12.41
N GLU A 452 45.81 -2.62 -12.30
CA GLU A 452 45.54 -3.76 -13.19
C GLU A 452 44.11 -4.30 -13.02
N ALA A 453 43.60 -4.37 -11.77
CA ALA A 453 42.20 -4.70 -11.51
C ALA A 453 41.23 -3.70 -12.17
N MET A 454 41.51 -2.39 -12.08
CA MET A 454 40.69 -1.36 -12.75
C MET A 454 40.75 -1.45 -14.27
N GLN A 455 41.80 -2.04 -14.87
CA GLN A 455 41.95 -2.21 -16.33
C GLN A 455 40.74 -2.96 -16.93
N MET A 456 40.13 -3.88 -16.21
CA MET A 456 38.97 -4.62 -16.69
C MET A 456 37.79 -3.70 -17.05
N PHE A 457 37.63 -2.58 -16.34
CA PHE A 457 36.60 -1.59 -16.57
C PHE A 457 36.98 -0.52 -17.60
N CYS A 458 38.18 -0.60 -18.17
CA CYS A 458 38.65 0.31 -19.24
C CYS A 458 38.51 -0.29 -20.62
N MET A 459 38.23 -1.60 -20.76
CA MET A 459 38.25 -2.33 -22.01
C MET A 459 36.98 -3.15 -22.23
N GLY A 460 36.72 -3.52 -23.49
CA GLY A 460 35.56 -4.35 -23.83
C GLY A 460 34.22 -3.70 -23.52
N ALA A 461 33.23 -4.49 -23.24
CA ALA A 461 31.88 -4.03 -22.95
C ALA A 461 31.79 -3.17 -21.66
N ASP A 462 32.56 -3.50 -20.61
CA ASP A 462 32.66 -2.70 -19.41
C ASP A 462 33.33 -1.34 -19.69
N GLY A 463 34.36 -1.30 -20.55
CA GLY A 463 34.97 -0.07 -20.96
C GLY A 463 34.01 0.84 -21.76
N GLU A 464 33.13 0.25 -22.56
CA GLU A 464 32.09 1.02 -23.25
C GLU A 464 31.12 1.70 -22.24
N MET A 465 30.80 1.05 -21.15
CA MET A 465 29.88 1.58 -20.16
C MET A 465 30.56 2.51 -19.14
N PHE A 466 31.79 2.20 -18.68
CA PHE A 466 32.39 2.89 -17.55
C PHE A 466 33.61 3.75 -17.91
N ASN A 467 34.09 3.69 -19.14
CA ASN A 467 35.30 4.40 -19.58
C ASN A 467 35.10 5.25 -20.86
N ARG A 468 33.90 5.73 -21.06
CA ARG A 468 33.60 6.70 -22.15
C ARG A 468 33.00 7.95 -21.55
N GLU A 469 33.13 9.07 -22.24
CA GLU A 469 32.30 10.25 -21.98
C GLU A 469 30.84 9.83 -22.10
N GLY A 470 30.12 9.94 -20.99
CA GLY A 470 28.73 9.55 -20.89
C GLY A 470 27.81 10.66 -21.38
N THR A 471 26.74 10.27 -22.05
CA THR A 471 25.56 11.09 -22.01
C THR A 471 25.01 10.93 -20.57
N PRO A 472 25.07 11.97 -19.71
CA PRO A 472 24.44 11.87 -18.41
C PRO A 472 23.00 11.47 -18.63
N TRP A 473 22.41 10.77 -17.66
CA TRP A 473 21.00 10.38 -17.72
C TRP A 473 20.17 11.57 -18.18
N PRO A 474 19.49 11.49 -19.35
CA PRO A 474 18.72 12.62 -19.85
C PRO A 474 17.67 13.01 -18.84
N GLU A 475 17.45 14.31 -18.68
CA GLU A 475 16.43 14.82 -17.82
C GLU A 475 15.04 14.45 -18.36
N ALA A 476 14.36 13.58 -17.66
CA ALA A 476 13.02 13.13 -17.98
C ALA A 476 12.10 13.23 -16.77
N ASP A 477 10.78 13.25 -17.01
CA ASP A 477 9.78 13.17 -15.94
C ASP A 477 9.82 11.80 -15.29
N LEU A 478 9.98 10.76 -16.10
CA LEU A 478 10.09 9.38 -15.66
C LEU A 478 11.33 8.72 -16.29
N THR A 479 12.25 8.29 -15.44
CA THR A 479 13.43 7.49 -15.83
C THR A 479 13.26 6.09 -15.26
N VAL A 480 13.24 5.07 -16.15
CA VAL A 480 13.16 3.64 -15.77
C VAL A 480 14.45 2.96 -16.17
N VAL A 481 15.12 2.36 -15.20
CA VAL A 481 16.42 1.69 -15.36
C VAL A 481 16.27 0.22 -15.02
N ASP A 482 16.42 -0.65 -16.02
CA ASP A 482 16.40 -2.11 -15.84
C ASP A 482 17.81 -2.63 -15.59
N PHE A 483 18.02 -3.15 -14.38
CA PHE A 483 19.25 -3.78 -13.89
C PHE A 483 19.27 -5.31 -14.05
N ALA A 484 18.28 -5.94 -14.68
CA ALA A 484 18.12 -7.39 -14.70
C ALA A 484 19.38 -8.16 -15.10
N THR A 485 20.20 -7.62 -16.02
CA THR A 485 21.43 -8.26 -16.47
C THR A 485 22.50 -8.22 -15.38
N TYR A 486 22.67 -7.09 -14.70
CA TYR A 486 23.67 -6.90 -13.65
C TYR A 486 23.22 -7.37 -12.26
N ALA A 487 21.95 -7.64 -12.07
CA ALA A 487 21.46 -8.28 -10.82
C ALA A 487 21.81 -9.77 -10.72
N ARG A 488 22.37 -10.35 -11.80
CA ARG A 488 22.84 -11.74 -11.83
C ARG A 488 24.16 -11.90 -11.09
N GLU A 489 24.44 -13.13 -10.66
CA GLU A 489 25.71 -13.50 -10.04
C GLU A 489 26.89 -13.19 -10.96
N GLY A 490 27.99 -12.68 -10.41
CA GLY A 490 29.19 -12.30 -11.16
C GLY A 490 29.28 -10.85 -11.64
N TYR A 491 28.22 -10.04 -11.46
CA TYR A 491 28.18 -8.62 -11.89
C TYR A 491 28.06 -7.63 -10.71
N ALA A 492 28.48 -8.01 -9.52
CA ALA A 492 28.31 -7.20 -8.30
C ALA A 492 28.93 -5.79 -8.44
N ALA A 493 30.13 -5.68 -9.00
CA ALA A 493 30.78 -4.40 -9.19
C ALA A 493 30.03 -3.53 -10.21
N GLN A 494 29.67 -4.08 -11.37
CA GLN A 494 28.93 -3.36 -12.42
C GLN A 494 27.59 -2.85 -11.90
N LEU A 495 26.84 -3.68 -11.19
CA LEU A 495 25.60 -3.31 -10.52
C LEU A 495 25.81 -2.13 -9.55
N GLY A 496 26.82 -2.27 -8.69
CA GLY A 496 27.15 -1.25 -7.69
C GLY A 496 27.51 0.09 -8.31
N ILE A 497 28.40 0.08 -9.29
CA ILE A 497 28.85 1.30 -9.98
C ILE A 497 27.69 1.97 -10.72
N ALA A 498 26.89 1.18 -11.45
CA ALA A 498 25.75 1.72 -12.19
C ALA A 498 24.68 2.30 -11.24
N TYR A 499 24.45 1.66 -10.10
CA TYR A 499 23.51 2.18 -9.11
C TYR A 499 24.01 3.47 -8.44
N ILE A 500 25.30 3.55 -8.10
CA ILE A 500 25.92 4.79 -7.58
C ILE A 500 25.81 5.91 -8.61
N SER A 501 26.09 5.63 -9.89
CA SER A 501 25.95 6.61 -10.96
C SER A 501 24.52 7.17 -11.04
N LEU A 502 23.51 6.31 -10.89
CA LEU A 502 22.11 6.75 -10.84
C LEU A 502 21.83 7.63 -9.62
N LEU A 503 22.31 7.24 -8.43
CA LEU A 503 22.15 8.03 -7.21
C LEU A 503 22.85 9.39 -7.32
N ASN A 504 24.03 9.44 -7.91
CA ASN A 504 24.77 10.69 -8.14
C ASN A 504 24.02 11.64 -9.07
N THR A 505 23.36 11.10 -10.09
CA THR A 505 22.50 11.89 -10.97
C THR A 505 21.32 12.48 -10.20
N VAL A 506 20.65 11.67 -9.36
CA VAL A 506 19.57 12.16 -8.48
C VAL A 506 20.07 13.24 -7.54
N ASN A 507 21.28 13.08 -6.95
CA ASN A 507 21.91 14.07 -6.10
C ASN A 507 22.15 15.39 -6.83
N ASN A 508 22.76 15.33 -8.02
CA ASN A 508 23.06 16.53 -8.82
C ASN A 508 21.77 17.30 -9.16
N ILE A 509 20.70 16.58 -9.51
CA ILE A 509 19.40 17.18 -9.80
C ILE A 509 18.77 17.76 -8.53
N ALA A 510 18.82 17.03 -7.41
CA ALA A 510 18.25 17.46 -6.14
C ALA A 510 18.93 18.74 -5.61
N GLU A 511 20.24 18.80 -5.66
CA GLU A 511 21.03 19.98 -5.30
C GLU A 511 20.70 21.18 -6.19
N ARG A 512 20.62 20.98 -7.51
CA ARG A 512 20.32 22.03 -8.48
C ARG A 512 18.88 22.54 -8.36
N ASP A 513 17.91 21.63 -8.12
CA ASP A 513 16.49 21.91 -8.22
C ASP A 513 15.80 22.08 -6.85
N GLN A 514 16.55 22.12 -5.75
CA GLN A 514 16.02 22.17 -4.39
C GLN A 514 15.01 23.31 -4.13
N PHE A 515 15.08 24.41 -4.87
CA PHE A 515 14.18 25.56 -4.72
C PHE A 515 13.05 25.60 -5.76
N LYS A 516 12.96 24.62 -6.68
CA LYS A 516 11.95 24.61 -7.76
C LYS A 516 10.60 24.04 -7.31
N GLY A 517 10.51 23.49 -6.10
CA GLY A 517 9.26 22.96 -5.53
C GLY A 517 8.75 21.66 -6.16
N ARG A 518 9.42 21.10 -7.18
CA ARG A 518 9.07 19.83 -7.80
C ARG A 518 9.71 18.68 -7.02
N PRO A 519 8.93 17.73 -6.46
CA PRO A 519 9.49 16.61 -5.72
C PRO A 519 10.28 15.66 -6.64
N ILE A 520 11.30 15.04 -6.07
CA ILE A 520 12.06 13.97 -6.72
C ILE A 520 11.76 12.68 -6.00
N VAL A 521 11.44 11.61 -6.73
CA VAL A 521 11.14 10.30 -6.17
C VAL A 521 12.03 9.25 -6.80
N LYS A 522 12.83 8.58 -5.97
CA LYS A 522 13.66 7.44 -6.37
C LYS A 522 13.04 6.16 -5.83
N ILE A 523 12.59 5.31 -6.72
CA ILE A 523 11.99 4.00 -6.39
C ILE A 523 13.00 2.90 -6.74
N THR A 524 13.15 1.92 -5.85
CA THR A 524 13.90 0.68 -6.11
C THR A 524 12.97 -0.48 -5.87
N ASP A 525 12.58 -1.20 -6.92
CA ASP A 525 11.59 -2.28 -6.84
C ASP A 525 12.16 -3.56 -6.25
N GLU A 526 13.45 -3.82 -6.40
CA GLU A 526 14.12 -4.99 -5.83
C GLU A 526 15.16 -4.55 -4.80
N GLY A 527 14.77 -4.57 -3.52
CA GLY A 527 15.62 -4.09 -2.41
C GLY A 527 16.99 -4.75 -2.33
N HIS A 528 17.08 -6.02 -2.73
CA HIS A 528 18.34 -6.76 -2.73
C HIS A 528 19.43 -6.14 -3.62
N ILE A 529 19.07 -5.32 -4.60
CA ILE A 529 20.02 -4.58 -5.45
C ILE A 529 20.94 -3.71 -4.59
N ILE A 530 20.40 -3.14 -3.52
CA ILE A 530 21.15 -2.25 -2.62
C ILE A 530 21.63 -2.99 -1.38
N THR A 531 20.75 -3.79 -0.78
CA THR A 531 20.92 -4.28 0.58
C THR A 531 21.92 -5.41 0.70
N LYS A 532 22.10 -6.20 -0.36
CA LYS A 532 23.10 -7.28 -0.40
C LYS A 532 24.53 -6.79 -0.62
N HIS A 533 24.72 -5.54 -1.02
CA HIS A 533 26.05 -5.04 -1.34
C HIS A 533 26.62 -4.23 -0.16
N PRO A 534 27.73 -4.68 0.47
CA PRO A 534 28.25 -4.07 1.70
C PRO A 534 28.67 -2.59 1.55
N LEU A 535 29.08 -2.17 0.34
CA LEU A 535 29.48 -0.78 0.08
C LEU A 535 28.32 0.13 -0.33
N LEU A 536 27.26 -0.43 -0.95
CA LEU A 536 26.10 0.36 -1.40
C LEU A 536 25.19 0.76 -0.26
N LEU A 537 24.96 -0.12 0.68
CA LEU A 537 24.01 0.10 1.76
C LEU A 537 24.36 1.31 2.63
N PRO A 538 25.60 1.47 3.18
CA PRO A 538 26.00 2.66 3.92
C PRO A 538 25.90 3.93 3.08
N TYR A 539 26.26 3.85 1.80
CA TYR A 539 26.17 4.96 0.87
C TYR A 539 24.73 5.41 0.64
N ALA A 540 23.83 4.47 0.34
CA ALA A 540 22.40 4.76 0.18
C ALA A 540 21.79 5.36 1.44
N MET A 541 22.20 4.90 2.63
CA MET A 541 21.77 5.47 3.92
C MET A 541 22.19 6.92 4.08
N LYS A 542 23.44 7.25 3.81
CA LYS A 542 23.97 8.63 3.88
C LYS A 542 23.19 9.56 2.97
N ILE A 543 22.99 9.16 1.72
CA ILE A 543 22.24 9.94 0.72
C ILE A 543 20.79 10.13 1.14
N THR A 544 20.12 9.09 1.61
CA THR A 544 18.71 9.16 2.01
C THR A 544 18.49 10.18 3.14
N LYS A 545 19.43 10.30 4.08
CA LYS A 545 19.41 11.35 5.12
C LYS A 545 19.46 12.76 4.51
N MET A 546 20.35 12.98 3.55
CA MET A 546 20.53 14.27 2.86
C MET A 546 19.30 14.65 2.02
N TRP A 547 18.70 13.68 1.33
CA TRP A 547 17.58 13.90 0.41
C TRP A 547 16.35 14.53 1.07
N ARG A 548 16.10 14.23 2.34
CA ARG A 548 15.01 14.86 3.10
C ARG A 548 15.06 16.39 3.04
N LYS A 549 16.26 16.99 3.05
CA LYS A 549 16.45 18.44 3.00
C LYS A 549 16.28 18.99 1.58
N LEU A 550 16.57 18.17 0.57
CA LEU A 550 16.54 18.53 -0.85
C LEU A 550 15.18 18.26 -1.52
N GLY A 551 14.17 17.77 -0.80
CA GLY A 551 12.88 17.41 -1.38
C GLY A 551 12.93 16.18 -2.27
N ALA A 552 13.92 15.32 -2.07
CA ALA A 552 14.05 14.02 -2.73
C ALA A 552 13.66 12.90 -1.78
N TRP A 553 12.93 11.90 -2.29
CA TRP A 553 12.31 10.85 -1.50
C TRP A 553 12.70 9.48 -2.02
N PHE A 554 13.06 8.60 -1.10
CA PHE A 554 13.48 7.24 -1.39
C PHE A 554 12.34 6.26 -1.08
N TRP A 555 12.00 5.44 -2.06
CA TRP A 555 11.03 4.36 -1.92
C TRP A 555 11.69 3.04 -2.24
N LEU A 556 11.67 2.13 -1.28
CA LEU A 556 12.24 0.79 -1.40
C LEU A 556 11.12 -0.23 -1.43
N ALA A 557 11.10 -1.10 -2.43
CA ALA A 557 10.22 -2.25 -2.45
C ALA A 557 11.04 -3.55 -2.43
N THR A 558 10.56 -4.57 -1.74
CA THR A 558 11.18 -5.90 -1.71
C THR A 558 10.15 -7.00 -1.58
N GLN A 559 10.50 -8.19 -2.05
CA GLN A 559 9.68 -9.38 -1.95
C GLN A 559 10.09 -10.28 -0.76
N ASN A 560 11.31 -10.12 -0.27
CA ASN A 560 11.84 -10.90 0.83
C ASN A 560 12.51 -9.99 1.85
N ILE A 561 12.04 -10.02 3.09
CA ILE A 561 12.62 -9.20 4.16
C ILE A 561 14.03 -9.68 4.54
N ASP A 562 14.36 -10.95 4.32
CA ASP A 562 15.69 -11.50 4.57
C ASP A 562 16.75 -10.97 3.58
N ASP A 563 16.35 -10.32 2.50
CA ASP A 563 17.26 -9.57 1.63
C ASP A 563 17.89 -8.36 2.32
N ILE A 564 17.31 -7.93 3.44
CA ILE A 564 17.81 -6.79 4.21
C ILE A 564 18.63 -7.33 5.39
N PRO A 565 19.96 -7.19 5.36
CA PRO A 565 20.81 -7.62 6.47
C PRO A 565 20.54 -6.77 7.73
N ALA A 566 20.98 -7.24 8.89
CA ALA A 566 20.85 -6.50 10.14
C ALA A 566 21.48 -5.09 10.08
N SER A 567 22.55 -4.93 9.33
CA SER A 567 23.21 -3.65 9.05
C SER A 567 22.32 -2.66 8.28
N GLY A 568 21.24 -3.13 7.64
CA GLY A 568 20.24 -2.31 6.95
C GLY A 568 19.13 -1.76 7.85
N ALA A 569 19.05 -2.19 9.11
CA ALA A 569 18.04 -1.70 10.04
C ALA A 569 18.03 -0.17 10.18
N PRO A 570 19.16 0.55 10.26
CA PRO A 570 19.15 2.00 10.32
C PRO A 570 18.51 2.65 9.08
N MET A 571 18.64 2.07 7.88
CA MET A 571 17.98 2.58 6.68
C MET A 571 16.46 2.46 6.79
N LEU A 572 15.97 1.31 7.24
CA LEU A 572 14.54 1.09 7.43
C LEU A 572 13.95 1.98 8.52
N ASN A 573 14.71 2.26 9.59
CA ASN A 573 14.30 3.16 10.68
C ASN A 573 14.13 4.61 10.22
N MET A 574 14.79 5.02 9.14
CA MET A 574 14.60 6.35 8.54
C MET A 574 13.32 6.46 7.72
N ILE A 575 12.72 5.34 7.33
CA ILE A 575 11.53 5.32 6.48
C ILE A 575 10.29 5.49 7.35
N GLU A 576 9.51 6.52 7.08
CA GLU A 576 8.27 6.78 7.82
C GLU A 576 7.12 5.89 7.36
N TRP A 577 6.95 5.71 6.06
CA TRP A 577 5.79 5.07 5.44
C TRP A 577 6.07 3.62 5.07
N TRP A 578 5.44 2.70 5.78
CA TRP A 578 5.55 1.27 5.52
C TRP A 578 4.23 0.73 4.98
N LEU A 579 4.24 0.19 3.79
CA LEU A 579 3.11 -0.49 3.15
C LEU A 579 3.42 -1.99 3.13
N CYS A 580 2.87 -2.71 4.06
CA CYS A 580 3.06 -4.15 4.23
C CYS A 580 1.87 -4.86 3.60
N LEU A 581 2.05 -5.48 2.43
CA LEU A 581 1.00 -6.22 1.74
C LEU A 581 0.70 -7.55 2.44
N ASN A 582 -0.33 -8.27 1.95
CA ASN A 582 -0.65 -9.60 2.43
C ASN A 582 0.59 -10.50 2.47
N MET A 583 0.81 -11.15 3.60
CA MET A 583 1.98 -11.98 3.86
C MET A 583 1.69 -13.12 4.85
N PRO A 584 2.45 -14.22 4.83
CA PRO A 584 2.33 -15.29 5.81
C PRO A 584 2.86 -14.89 7.21
N PRO A 585 2.47 -15.63 8.27
CA PRO A 585 2.80 -15.27 9.65
C PRO A 585 4.30 -15.18 9.95
N ASP A 586 5.11 -16.00 9.33
CA ASP A 586 6.57 -15.99 9.49
C ASP A 586 7.21 -14.70 8.99
N GLU A 587 6.68 -14.12 7.90
CA GLU A 587 7.14 -12.83 7.39
C GLU A 587 6.75 -11.67 8.33
N VAL A 588 5.59 -11.73 8.99
CA VAL A 588 5.19 -10.74 10.00
C VAL A 588 6.17 -10.76 11.19
N GLU A 589 6.60 -11.93 11.64
CA GLU A 589 7.61 -12.05 12.71
C GLU A 589 8.98 -11.53 12.26
N LYS A 590 9.37 -11.75 11.02
CA LYS A 590 10.63 -11.23 10.47
C LYS A 590 10.64 -9.69 10.42
N ILE A 591 9.53 -9.03 10.09
CA ILE A 591 9.40 -7.57 10.13
C ILE A 591 9.66 -7.04 11.55
N SER A 592 9.25 -7.78 12.58
CA SER A 592 9.45 -7.39 13.98
C SER A 592 10.93 -7.21 14.38
N ARG A 593 11.87 -7.73 13.57
CA ARG A 593 13.33 -7.52 13.76
C ARG A 593 13.77 -6.09 13.41
N PHE A 594 13.03 -5.42 12.55
CA PHE A 594 13.36 -4.09 12.04
C PHE A 594 12.45 -2.98 12.60
N ARG A 595 11.24 -3.34 12.97
CA ARG A 595 10.25 -2.42 13.53
C ARG A 595 9.46 -3.11 14.63
N GLU A 596 9.44 -2.54 15.81
CA GLU A 596 8.61 -3.03 16.90
C GLU A 596 7.13 -2.95 16.51
N LEU A 597 6.44 -4.09 16.53
CA LEU A 597 5.05 -4.22 16.17
C LEU A 597 4.21 -4.53 17.42
N SER A 598 3.15 -3.76 17.63
CA SER A 598 2.16 -4.07 18.67
C SER A 598 1.38 -5.34 18.29
N PRO A 599 0.79 -6.05 19.29
CA PRO A 599 -0.07 -7.19 18.99
C PRO A 599 -1.24 -6.86 18.04
N ALA A 600 -1.79 -5.65 18.12
CA ALA A 600 -2.83 -5.18 17.21
C ALA A 600 -2.32 -5.03 15.76
N GLN A 601 -1.12 -4.48 15.57
CA GLN A 601 -0.50 -4.34 14.25
C GLN A 601 -0.19 -5.71 13.64
N LYS A 602 0.35 -6.65 14.41
CA LYS A 602 0.57 -8.03 13.96
C LYS A 602 -0.72 -8.70 13.51
N SER A 603 -1.78 -8.59 14.31
CA SER A 603 -3.09 -9.13 13.97
C SER A 603 -3.70 -8.47 12.75
N MET A 604 -3.49 -7.16 12.57
CA MET A 604 -3.92 -6.44 11.39
C MET A 604 -3.21 -6.98 10.12
N MET A 605 -1.89 -7.20 10.19
CA MET A 605 -1.12 -7.78 9.08
C MET A 605 -1.58 -9.21 8.75
N LEU A 606 -1.79 -10.04 9.76
CA LEU A 606 -2.27 -11.41 9.60
C LEU A 606 -3.69 -11.49 9.02
N SER A 607 -4.51 -10.46 9.24
CA SER A 607 -5.86 -10.38 8.69
C SER A 607 -5.93 -9.96 7.23
N ALA A 608 -4.84 -9.43 6.68
CA ALA A 608 -4.79 -8.95 5.29
C ALA A 608 -4.98 -10.12 4.31
N ARG A 609 -5.81 -9.90 3.28
CA ARG A 609 -6.19 -10.92 2.29
C ARG A 609 -5.85 -10.46 0.88
N LYS A 610 -5.80 -11.42 -0.02
CA LYS A 610 -5.73 -11.17 -1.46
C LYS A 610 -6.81 -11.99 -2.16
N GLU A 611 -7.49 -11.37 -3.11
CA GLU A 611 -8.34 -12.05 -4.06
C GLU A 611 -7.83 -11.74 -5.47
N SER A 612 -7.38 -12.79 -6.16
CA SER A 612 -6.75 -12.65 -7.48
C SER A 612 -7.70 -11.96 -8.46
N GLY A 613 -7.19 -10.99 -9.22
CA GLY A 613 -7.98 -10.23 -10.18
C GLY A 613 -8.91 -9.15 -9.58
N LYS A 614 -9.09 -9.11 -8.23
CA LYS A 614 -9.98 -8.14 -7.59
C LYS A 614 -9.24 -7.15 -6.72
N PHE A 615 -8.54 -7.62 -5.70
CA PHE A 615 -7.83 -6.73 -4.77
C PHE A 615 -6.67 -7.42 -4.05
N THR A 616 -5.81 -6.61 -3.48
CA THR A 616 -4.86 -7.02 -2.45
C THR A 616 -5.00 -6.11 -1.23
N GLU A 617 -4.92 -6.69 -0.03
CA GLU A 617 -4.92 -5.92 1.22
C GLU A 617 -3.51 -5.80 1.76
N GLY A 618 -3.33 -4.81 2.59
CA GLY A 618 -2.10 -4.57 3.33
C GLY A 618 -2.32 -3.65 4.51
N VAL A 619 -1.26 -3.43 5.25
CA VAL A 619 -1.26 -2.52 6.39
C VAL A 619 -0.28 -1.39 6.12
N LEU A 620 -0.78 -0.17 6.22
CA LEU A 620 0.03 1.03 6.18
C LEU A 620 0.38 1.41 7.61
N LEU A 621 1.67 1.48 7.88
CA LEU A 621 2.21 1.92 9.16
C LEU A 621 3.03 3.18 8.94
N ALA A 622 2.68 4.25 9.64
CA ALA A 622 3.48 5.46 9.73
C ALA A 622 3.53 5.90 11.20
N LYS A 623 4.29 6.93 11.51
CA LYS A 623 4.41 7.38 12.89
C LYS A 623 3.08 7.88 13.45
N GLY A 624 2.51 7.12 14.38
CA GLY A 624 1.19 7.42 14.98
C GLY A 624 -0.01 7.12 14.06
N LYS A 625 0.20 6.39 12.95
CA LYS A 625 -0.85 6.03 12.00
C LYS A 625 -0.74 4.55 11.64
N GLU A 626 -1.86 3.86 11.64
CA GLU A 626 -1.97 2.46 11.27
C GLU A 626 -3.31 2.22 10.58
N TYR A 627 -3.27 1.77 9.34
CA TYR A 627 -4.47 1.59 8.53
C TYR A 627 -4.42 0.26 7.79
N LEU A 628 -5.49 -0.52 7.91
CA LEU A 628 -5.73 -1.65 7.02
C LEU A 628 -6.31 -1.10 5.72
N PHE A 629 -5.61 -1.31 4.62
CA PHE A 629 -6.01 -0.82 3.32
C PHE A 629 -6.23 -1.96 2.31
N ARG A 630 -6.99 -1.65 1.29
CA ARG A 630 -7.22 -2.50 0.13
C ARG A 630 -6.80 -1.74 -1.13
N VAL A 631 -5.92 -2.34 -1.92
CA VAL A 631 -5.59 -1.85 -3.26
C VAL A 631 -6.54 -2.52 -4.24
N VAL A 632 -7.33 -1.70 -4.92
CA VAL A 632 -8.20 -2.11 -6.03
C VAL A 632 -7.72 -1.36 -7.26
N PRO A 633 -6.73 -1.87 -7.98
CA PRO A 633 -6.20 -1.15 -9.13
C PRO A 633 -7.27 -1.09 -10.23
N PRO A 634 -7.43 0.07 -10.89
CA PRO A 634 -8.18 0.15 -12.13
C PRO A 634 -7.70 -0.90 -13.13
N SER A 635 -8.60 -1.40 -13.98
CA SER A 635 -8.26 -2.43 -14.97
C SER A 635 -7.07 -2.02 -15.84
N LEU A 636 -6.96 -0.75 -16.18
CA LEU A 636 -5.80 -0.18 -16.86
C LEU A 636 -4.49 -0.42 -16.11
N TYR A 637 -4.40 -0.02 -14.84
CA TYR A 637 -3.15 -0.15 -14.06
C TYR A 637 -2.82 -1.61 -13.79
N LEU A 638 -3.84 -2.46 -13.66
CA LEU A 638 -3.63 -3.90 -13.56
C LEU A 638 -3.03 -4.46 -14.84
N ALA A 639 -3.58 -4.12 -16.01
CA ALA A 639 -3.06 -4.56 -17.31
C ALA A 639 -1.62 -4.08 -17.58
N LEU A 640 -1.29 -2.84 -17.17
CA LEU A 640 0.08 -2.31 -17.27
C LEU A 640 1.07 -3.02 -16.34
N ALA A 641 0.59 -3.57 -15.22
CA ALA A 641 1.41 -4.27 -14.22
C ALA A 641 1.53 -5.79 -14.46
N MET A 642 0.84 -6.32 -15.45
CA MET A 642 0.84 -7.75 -15.78
C MET A 642 2.19 -8.19 -16.36
N THR A 643 2.92 -9.05 -15.66
CA THR A 643 4.27 -9.51 -16.03
C THR A 643 4.44 -11.02 -16.07
N GLU A 644 3.41 -11.79 -15.68
CA GLU A 644 3.45 -13.25 -15.71
C GLU A 644 3.41 -13.81 -17.14
N ASN A 645 3.89 -15.04 -17.31
CA ASN A 645 3.98 -15.64 -18.65
C ASN A 645 2.62 -15.78 -19.35
N GLU A 646 1.58 -16.14 -18.62
CA GLU A 646 0.21 -16.27 -19.18
C GLU A 646 -0.32 -14.91 -19.65
N GLU A 647 -0.07 -13.87 -18.87
CA GLU A 647 -0.44 -12.50 -19.17
C GLU A 647 0.31 -11.94 -20.39
N LYS A 648 1.61 -12.23 -20.48
CA LYS A 648 2.42 -11.89 -21.65
C LYS A 648 1.94 -12.62 -22.90
N ASN A 649 1.58 -13.89 -22.77
CA ASN A 649 1.03 -14.67 -23.88
C ASN A 649 -0.32 -14.11 -24.36
N GLN A 650 -1.17 -13.66 -23.46
CA GLN A 650 -2.44 -13.03 -23.82
C GLN A 650 -2.18 -11.77 -24.68
N ARG A 651 -1.30 -10.85 -24.24
CA ARG A 651 -0.93 -9.67 -25.03
C ARG A 651 -0.30 -10.05 -26.38
N TYR A 652 0.62 -11.01 -26.36
CA TYR A 652 1.25 -11.49 -27.60
C TYR A 652 0.22 -12.00 -28.62
N ASN A 653 -0.77 -12.76 -28.18
CA ASN A 653 -1.83 -13.26 -29.06
C ASN A 653 -2.66 -12.11 -29.65
N ILE A 654 -2.97 -11.07 -28.85
CA ILE A 654 -3.66 -9.88 -29.34
C ILE A 654 -2.81 -9.17 -30.38
N MET A 655 -1.51 -8.94 -30.10
CA MET A 655 -0.59 -8.32 -31.06
C MET A 655 -0.51 -9.08 -32.38
N GLN A 656 -0.47 -10.42 -32.33
CA GLN A 656 -0.43 -11.26 -33.54
C GLN A 656 -1.75 -11.19 -34.33
N ALA A 657 -2.87 -11.10 -33.64
CA ALA A 657 -4.20 -11.06 -34.28
C ALA A 657 -4.53 -9.69 -34.90
N THR A 658 -4.08 -8.61 -34.27
CA THR A 658 -4.47 -7.23 -34.65
C THR A 658 -3.34 -6.43 -35.29
N GLY A 659 -2.09 -6.84 -35.13
CA GLY A 659 -0.92 -6.09 -35.58
C GLY A 659 -0.59 -4.83 -34.75
N CYS A 660 -1.23 -4.68 -33.59
CA CYS A 660 -1.01 -3.54 -32.68
C CYS A 660 0.30 -3.67 -31.89
N ASP A 661 0.73 -2.58 -31.24
CA ASP A 661 1.87 -2.61 -30.32
C ASP A 661 1.50 -3.24 -28.94
N GLU A 662 2.51 -3.46 -28.10
CA GLU A 662 2.30 -4.12 -26.79
C GLU A 662 1.45 -3.27 -25.85
N LEU A 663 1.54 -1.95 -25.91
CA LEU A 663 0.73 -1.05 -25.12
C LEU A 663 -0.75 -1.11 -25.55
N GLU A 664 -1.02 -1.08 -26.85
CA GLU A 664 -2.38 -1.21 -27.38
C GLU A 664 -2.99 -2.57 -27.00
N ALA A 665 -2.20 -3.64 -27.08
CA ALA A 665 -2.65 -4.95 -26.58
C ALA A 665 -2.97 -4.93 -25.08
N ALA A 666 -2.18 -4.23 -24.25
CA ALA A 666 -2.47 -4.05 -22.83
C ALA A 666 -3.73 -3.22 -22.58
N LEU A 667 -4.00 -2.20 -23.40
CA LEU A 667 -5.25 -1.42 -23.34
C LEU A 667 -6.47 -2.28 -23.68
N GLN A 668 -6.33 -3.18 -24.66
CA GLN A 668 -7.40 -4.14 -24.97
C GLN A 668 -7.65 -5.12 -23.81
N VAL A 669 -6.59 -5.62 -23.18
CA VAL A 669 -6.72 -6.44 -21.95
C VAL A 669 -7.44 -5.66 -20.84
N ALA A 670 -7.13 -4.37 -20.67
CA ALA A 670 -7.82 -3.53 -19.70
C ALA A 670 -9.33 -3.40 -19.99
N ALA A 671 -9.71 -3.22 -21.25
CA ALA A 671 -11.11 -3.16 -21.67
C ALA A 671 -11.83 -4.49 -21.42
N ASP A 672 -11.17 -5.63 -21.72
CA ASP A 672 -11.72 -6.96 -21.45
C ASP A 672 -11.91 -7.21 -19.94
N LEU A 673 -10.99 -6.71 -19.09
CA LEU A 673 -11.13 -6.76 -17.64
C LEU A 673 -12.30 -5.90 -17.14
N ASP A 674 -12.49 -4.70 -17.68
CA ASP A 674 -13.63 -3.86 -17.34
C ASP A 674 -14.95 -4.57 -17.68
N LYS A 675 -15.03 -5.13 -18.88
CA LYS A 675 -16.20 -5.92 -19.32
C LYS A 675 -16.46 -7.11 -18.39
N ALA A 676 -15.42 -7.86 -18.01
CA ALA A 676 -15.53 -8.99 -17.07
C ALA A 676 -15.99 -8.57 -15.68
N ARG A 677 -15.72 -7.31 -15.28
CA ARG A 677 -16.16 -6.71 -14.01
C ARG A 677 -17.54 -6.05 -14.10
N GLY A 678 -18.20 -6.11 -15.26
CA GLY A 678 -19.47 -5.42 -15.49
C GLY A 678 -19.36 -3.90 -15.55
N LEU A 679 -18.17 -3.37 -15.83
CA LEU A 679 -17.91 -1.95 -15.97
C LEU A 679 -17.92 -1.56 -17.45
N PRO A 680 -18.37 -0.34 -17.79
CA PRO A 680 -18.17 0.19 -19.13
C PRO A 680 -16.69 0.38 -19.39
N PRO A 681 -16.17 0.06 -20.59
CA PRO A 681 -14.78 0.31 -20.94
C PRO A 681 -14.47 1.80 -20.79
N PHE A 682 -13.39 2.12 -20.06
CA PHE A 682 -13.00 3.51 -19.88
C PHE A 682 -12.34 4.03 -21.16
N PRO A 683 -12.86 5.09 -21.80
CA PRO A 683 -12.25 5.65 -22.99
C PRO A 683 -10.92 6.32 -22.62
N ILE A 684 -9.81 5.80 -23.16
CA ILE A 684 -8.49 6.39 -23.01
C ILE A 684 -8.24 7.29 -24.20
N ILE A 685 -8.25 8.61 -23.97
CA ILE A 685 -8.00 9.63 -24.99
C ILE A 685 -6.56 10.14 -24.78
N PHE A 686 -5.71 9.92 -25.76
CA PHE A 686 -4.35 10.47 -25.76
C PHE A 686 -4.34 11.90 -26.34
N PRO A 687 -3.49 12.81 -25.83
CA PRO A 687 -3.49 14.23 -26.23
C PRO A 687 -3.35 14.49 -27.73
N ASP A 688 -2.65 13.60 -28.45
CA ASP A 688 -2.39 13.75 -29.90
C ASP A 688 -3.43 13.05 -30.79
N GLN A 689 -4.45 12.41 -30.22
CA GLN A 689 -5.53 11.81 -30.99
C GLN A 689 -6.66 12.83 -31.18
N PRO A 690 -7.16 13.06 -32.42
CA PRO A 690 -8.34 13.88 -32.61
C PRO A 690 -9.48 13.25 -31.79
N ALA A 691 -10.20 14.10 -31.05
CA ALA A 691 -11.36 13.66 -30.29
C ALA A 691 -12.29 12.86 -31.22
N VAL A 692 -12.48 11.59 -30.93
CA VAL A 692 -13.52 10.80 -31.60
C VAL A 692 -14.83 11.44 -31.12
N GLU A 693 -15.51 12.14 -32.02
CA GLU A 693 -16.87 12.60 -31.75
C GLU A 693 -17.67 11.36 -31.35
N CYS A 694 -18.09 11.31 -30.09
CA CYS A 694 -19.10 10.36 -29.67
C CYS A 694 -20.32 10.59 -30.55
N GLN A 695 -20.53 9.71 -31.52
CA GLN A 695 -21.82 9.63 -32.20
C GLN A 695 -22.78 9.11 -31.12
N ASP A 696 -23.66 9.99 -30.68
CA ASP A 696 -24.84 9.67 -29.90
C ASP A 696 -25.67 8.66 -30.71
N GLU A 697 -25.62 7.36 -30.36
CA GLU A 697 -26.62 6.37 -30.70
C GLU A 697 -27.44 6.00 -29.48
#